data_500fd189a671f7f58c07f74abc888f92
#
_entry.id   500fd189a671f7f58c07f74abc888f92
#
_cell.length_a   1.000
_cell.length_b   1.000
_cell.length_c   1.000
_cell.angle_alpha   90.00
_cell.angle_beta   90.00
_cell.angle_gamma   90.00
#
_symmetry.space_group_name_H-M   'P 1'
#
loop_
_entity.id
_entity.type
_entity.pdbx_description
1 polymer ?
#
loop_
_entity_poly.entity_id
_entity_poly.type
_entity_poly.pdbx_seq_one_letter_code
_entity_poly.pdbx_strand_id
1 'polypeptide(L)'
;MVSTNNKCTPRRRGIIIRMKMNRSKQFFLSLAWLVSVHALMLVVLTVFRLVELTCLHGMITDHGASVVTAFVKGVWFDNVVACYISVLPLAVTLLAAAFGYAGKKLRKGVCYWYFVFSAIVFMASAANTPYFEYFFKNINSSIFEWFGYAATTAGMVFQEKSYILHIFLYFVFLAAYIVAMIYMRRYFDRRIDRCRRDDRFVLPVALRFFVSVCVVLLCLFGIRGRMGYNPIKISQAYYCDDPFLNQLGINPAFNLLTSALDDMRKENRDLHLMPYAEAVGLARQSLGITGAVDSSCVMRREVAAVGEPRRCNVVVILMESMSASLMQTFGQQQRLTPNLDSLYNHSLAFTRCYSAGIHTNHGMTASLYSFPALMFRNLMKGTVTPHRKGVPTVLKKYGYHNMFFMTHEAQYDNMKAFFTTNGYDEIYSQENYPKNEIVNSFGVSDHFLFDYALGTINSRAKSGKPFLATLLTISNHPPYVIPSFFKPKTHDPETQIVEYADWAVGDFLRKASHEPWYKNTIFVIMADHGKLVGKATTEAPESYNHIPLIMFGPGVPTMRYDGLAQQVDVMPTLLSLLNMGYEYDGFGQDLLHTSRPMVFYSADNQIIARDGKRVYVYNPKMQKNFCYVEDARGTLHETPMTSAFKPLQRYVFSMIQTAQFVLKRQQ
;
A
#
# COMPACT_ATOMS: atom_id res chain seq x y z
N MET A 1 -64.19 21.19 83.37
CA MET A 1 -65.06 20.25 82.63
C MET A 1 -64.51 20.07 81.25
N VAL A 2 -64.41 18.81 80.88
CA VAL A 2 -64.20 18.21 79.57
C VAL A 2 -62.77 18.27 79.04
N SER A 3 -62.13 17.16 79.24
CA SER A 3 -60.97 16.57 78.62
C SER A 3 -61.22 16.29 77.13
N THR A 4 -60.25 16.61 76.25
CA THR A 4 -60.15 15.92 74.96
C THR A 4 -58.74 15.43 74.75
N ASN A 5 -58.61 14.11 74.79
CA ASN A 5 -57.47 13.33 74.40
C ASN A 5 -57.14 13.48 72.92
N ASN A 6 -55.96 13.91 72.57
CA ASN A 6 -55.42 13.79 71.22
C ASN A 6 -54.34 12.67 71.23
N LYS A 7 -54.71 11.50 70.68
CA LYS A 7 -53.82 10.40 70.44
C LYS A 7 -52.93 10.71 69.23
N CYS A 8 -51.64 10.97 69.47
CA CYS A 8 -50.65 10.97 68.44
C CYS A 8 -50.36 9.56 67.94
N THR A 9 -50.72 9.25 66.74
CA THR A 9 -50.32 8.03 66.05
C THR A 9 -48.79 8.14 65.66
N PRO A 10 -47.96 7.12 65.96
CA PRO A 10 -46.56 7.18 65.57
C PRO A 10 -46.42 6.92 64.08
N ARG A 11 -45.86 7.94 63.34
CA ARG A 11 -45.38 7.79 61.96
C ARG A 11 -44.36 6.62 61.94
N ARG A 12 -44.75 5.52 61.31
CA ARG A 12 -43.85 4.43 60.90
C ARG A 12 -42.78 5.03 59.96
N ARG A 13 -41.57 5.32 60.45
CA ARG A 13 -40.37 5.52 59.66
C ARG A 13 -40.11 4.16 59.01
N GLY A 14 -40.44 4.01 57.71
CA GLY A 14 -40.03 2.88 56.92
C GLY A 14 -38.50 2.83 56.88
N ILE A 15 -37.94 1.92 57.67
CA ILE A 15 -36.52 1.54 57.57
C ILE A 15 -36.38 0.86 56.21
N ILE A 16 -35.87 1.61 55.22
CA ILE A 16 -35.40 1.04 53.97
C ILE A 16 -34.18 0.23 54.33
N ILE A 17 -34.38 -1.05 54.65
CA ILE A 17 -33.30 -2.04 54.77
C ILE A 17 -32.68 -2.10 53.38
N ARG A 18 -31.60 -1.36 53.16
CA ARG A 18 -30.72 -1.57 52.01
C ARG A 18 -30.20 -3.00 52.14
N MET A 19 -30.87 -3.92 51.46
CA MET A 19 -30.42 -5.30 51.38
C MET A 19 -28.99 -5.28 50.80
N LYS A 20 -28.01 -5.69 51.62
CA LYS A 20 -26.59 -5.81 51.16
C LYS A 20 -26.57 -6.87 50.03
N MET A 21 -26.22 -6.46 48.82
CA MET A 21 -26.02 -7.37 47.72
C MET A 21 -24.85 -8.32 47.90
N ASN A 22 -24.92 -9.56 47.40
CA ASN A 22 -23.81 -10.50 47.41
C ASN A 22 -22.71 -10.02 46.46
N ARG A 23 -21.65 -9.41 47.02
CA ARG A 23 -20.53 -8.82 46.26
C ARG A 23 -19.72 -9.85 45.49
N SER A 24 -19.64 -11.10 45.96
CA SER A 24 -18.90 -12.18 45.29
C SER A 24 -19.57 -12.60 43.97
N LYS A 25 -20.89 -12.81 44.02
CA LYS A 25 -21.67 -13.17 42.85
C LYS A 25 -21.70 -12.04 41.83
N GLN A 26 -21.75 -10.79 42.29
CA GLN A 26 -21.63 -9.59 41.46
C GLN A 26 -20.29 -9.51 40.72
N PHE A 27 -19.21 -9.85 41.43
CA PHE A 27 -17.87 -9.91 40.89
C PHE A 27 -17.77 -10.93 39.72
N PHE A 28 -18.21 -12.18 39.96
CA PHE A 28 -18.15 -13.22 38.93
C PHE A 28 -19.09 -12.95 37.75
N LEU A 29 -20.26 -12.35 37.99
CA LEU A 29 -21.13 -11.94 36.88
C LEU A 29 -20.55 -10.80 36.05
N SER A 30 -19.80 -9.88 36.68
CA SER A 30 -19.07 -8.83 35.96
C SER A 30 -17.92 -9.43 35.13
N LEU A 31 -17.18 -10.40 35.67
CA LEU A 31 -16.16 -11.14 34.95
C LEU A 31 -16.75 -11.91 33.77
N ALA A 32 -17.83 -12.68 34.01
CA ALA A 32 -18.51 -13.44 32.96
C ALA A 32 -19.04 -12.54 31.83
N TRP A 33 -19.56 -11.36 32.17
CA TRP A 33 -19.95 -10.37 31.17
C TRP A 33 -18.77 -9.92 30.29
N LEU A 34 -17.64 -9.56 30.89
CA LEU A 34 -16.45 -9.12 30.15
C LEU A 34 -15.88 -10.22 29.25
N VAL A 35 -15.84 -11.46 29.75
CA VAL A 35 -15.43 -12.64 28.95
C VAL A 35 -16.39 -12.86 27.78
N SER A 36 -17.70 -12.70 28.02
CA SER A 36 -18.70 -12.83 26.93
C SER A 36 -18.53 -11.75 25.88
N VAL A 37 -18.20 -10.51 26.26
CA VAL A 37 -17.90 -9.41 25.33
C VAL A 37 -16.64 -9.71 24.51
N HIS A 38 -15.60 -10.21 25.17
CA HIS A 38 -14.38 -10.61 24.49
C HIS A 38 -14.63 -11.72 23.46
N ALA A 39 -15.37 -12.76 23.86
CA ALA A 39 -15.76 -13.85 22.95
C ALA A 39 -16.60 -13.36 21.77
N LEU A 40 -17.56 -12.46 22.00
CA LEU A 40 -18.35 -11.86 20.92
C LEU A 40 -17.49 -11.12 19.91
N MET A 41 -16.46 -10.39 20.38
CA MET A 41 -15.54 -9.67 19.50
C MET A 41 -14.73 -10.64 18.64
N LEU A 42 -14.21 -11.74 19.20
CA LEU A 42 -13.52 -12.78 18.43
C LEU A 42 -14.42 -13.40 17.36
N VAL A 43 -15.71 -13.64 17.68
CA VAL A 43 -16.66 -14.17 16.70
C VAL A 43 -16.84 -13.19 15.53
N VAL A 44 -17.03 -11.90 15.80
CA VAL A 44 -17.23 -10.90 14.72
C VAL A 44 -15.98 -10.76 13.86
N LEU A 45 -14.79 -10.75 14.45
CA LEU A 45 -13.52 -10.71 13.71
C LEU A 45 -13.34 -11.95 12.84
N THR A 46 -13.70 -13.13 13.36
CA THR A 46 -13.69 -14.37 12.57
C THR A 46 -14.66 -14.31 11.40
N VAL A 47 -15.83 -13.66 11.57
CA VAL A 47 -16.79 -13.46 10.46
C VAL A 47 -16.21 -12.53 9.40
N PHE A 48 -15.51 -11.44 9.76
CA PHE A 48 -14.82 -10.59 8.77
C PHE A 48 -13.77 -11.39 7.99
N ARG A 49 -12.99 -12.25 8.66
CA ARG A 49 -12.02 -13.13 8.00
C ARG A 49 -12.70 -14.14 7.07
N LEU A 50 -13.87 -14.64 7.44
CA LEU A 50 -14.64 -15.52 6.57
C LEU A 50 -15.13 -14.76 5.32
N VAL A 51 -15.56 -13.52 5.46
CA VAL A 51 -15.91 -12.65 4.31
C VAL A 51 -14.70 -12.44 3.41
N GLU A 52 -13.54 -12.11 3.98
CA GLU A 52 -12.30 -11.95 3.24
C GLU A 52 -11.94 -13.23 2.46
N LEU A 53 -11.99 -14.39 3.12
CA LEU A 53 -11.77 -15.68 2.45
C LEU A 53 -12.75 -15.91 1.31
N THR A 54 -14.06 -15.63 1.52
CA THR A 54 -15.08 -15.88 0.48
C THR A 54 -14.94 -14.95 -0.72
N CYS A 55 -14.58 -13.68 -0.49
CA CYS A 55 -14.34 -12.72 -1.56
C CYS A 55 -13.04 -13.03 -2.34
N LEU A 56 -11.99 -13.47 -1.66
CA LEU A 56 -10.64 -13.61 -2.21
C LEU A 56 -10.18 -15.07 -2.35
N HIS A 57 -11.08 -16.07 -2.21
CA HIS A 57 -10.72 -17.49 -2.28
C HIS A 57 -10.00 -17.88 -3.59
N GLY A 58 -10.28 -17.18 -4.68
CA GLY A 58 -9.61 -17.34 -5.96
C GLY A 58 -8.10 -17.05 -5.93
N MET A 59 -7.61 -16.36 -4.89
CA MET A 59 -6.19 -16.05 -4.69
C MET A 59 -5.41 -17.21 -4.06
N ILE A 60 -6.07 -18.27 -3.57
CA ILE A 60 -5.39 -19.45 -3.03
C ILE A 60 -4.66 -20.18 -4.17
N THR A 61 -3.37 -20.39 -4.00
CA THR A 61 -2.49 -21.06 -4.98
C THR A 61 -2.10 -22.45 -4.53
N ASP A 62 -1.92 -22.67 -3.22
CA ASP A 62 -1.64 -23.98 -2.63
C ASP A 62 -2.92 -24.58 -2.03
N HIS A 63 -3.62 -25.42 -2.81
CA HIS A 63 -4.81 -26.13 -2.35
C HIS A 63 -4.53 -27.25 -1.33
N GLY A 64 -3.26 -27.59 -1.10
CA GLY A 64 -2.83 -28.51 -0.03
C GLY A 64 -2.65 -27.84 1.32
N ALA A 65 -2.51 -26.51 1.36
CA ALA A 65 -2.33 -25.76 2.60
C ALA A 65 -3.64 -25.68 3.41
N SER A 66 -3.50 -25.78 4.73
CA SER A 66 -4.66 -25.81 5.63
C SER A 66 -5.26 -24.42 5.87
N VAL A 67 -6.41 -24.13 5.27
CA VAL A 67 -7.23 -22.94 5.55
C VAL A 67 -7.59 -22.84 7.04
N VAL A 68 -7.84 -23.97 7.71
CA VAL A 68 -8.13 -24.02 9.16
C VAL A 68 -6.96 -23.45 9.96
N THR A 69 -5.73 -23.72 9.56
CA THR A 69 -4.54 -23.15 10.22
C THR A 69 -4.50 -21.63 10.10
N ALA A 70 -4.87 -21.04 8.95
CA ALA A 70 -5.01 -19.59 8.80
C ALA A 70 -6.03 -19.01 9.79
N PHE A 71 -7.18 -19.68 9.98
CA PHE A 71 -8.19 -19.25 10.97
C PHE A 71 -7.69 -19.37 12.41
N VAL A 72 -7.00 -20.46 12.77
CA VAL A 72 -6.40 -20.61 14.11
C VAL A 72 -5.39 -19.50 14.38
N LYS A 73 -4.49 -19.22 13.43
CA LYS A 73 -3.56 -18.09 13.49
C LYS A 73 -4.32 -16.76 13.61
N GLY A 74 -5.36 -16.60 12.80
CA GLY A 74 -6.20 -15.41 12.79
C GLY A 74 -6.88 -15.15 14.14
N VAL A 75 -7.51 -16.15 14.75
CA VAL A 75 -8.10 -16.05 16.09
C VAL A 75 -7.04 -15.70 17.14
N TRP A 76 -5.83 -16.21 16.98
CA TRP A 76 -4.71 -15.85 17.86
C TRP A 76 -4.38 -14.34 17.77
N PHE A 77 -4.25 -13.77 16.59
CA PHE A 77 -4.06 -12.32 16.39
C PHE A 77 -5.28 -11.50 16.81
N ASP A 78 -6.51 -11.99 16.55
CA ASP A 78 -7.76 -11.38 17.00
C ASP A 78 -7.80 -11.26 18.52
N ASN A 79 -7.37 -12.32 19.24
CA ASN A 79 -7.27 -12.32 20.70
C ASN A 79 -6.29 -11.25 21.20
N VAL A 80 -5.17 -11.04 20.51
CA VAL A 80 -4.22 -9.97 20.87
C VAL A 80 -4.90 -8.61 20.79
N VAL A 81 -5.59 -8.32 19.68
CA VAL A 81 -6.34 -7.05 19.49
C VAL A 81 -7.47 -6.92 20.52
N ALA A 82 -8.22 -7.98 20.76
CA ALA A 82 -9.27 -8.00 21.77
C ALA A 82 -8.72 -7.74 23.18
N CYS A 83 -7.51 -8.25 23.51
CA CYS A 83 -6.83 -7.97 24.78
C CYS A 83 -6.39 -6.50 24.89
N TYR A 84 -5.88 -5.89 23.82
CA TYR A 84 -5.58 -4.44 23.79
C TYR A 84 -6.80 -3.60 24.16
N ILE A 85 -7.96 -3.91 23.60
CA ILE A 85 -9.20 -3.19 23.90
C ILE A 85 -9.71 -3.49 25.30
N SER A 86 -9.56 -4.74 25.75
CA SER A 86 -10.19 -5.24 27.01
C SER A 86 -9.40 -4.91 28.27
N VAL A 87 -8.08 -4.67 28.20
CA VAL A 87 -7.23 -4.54 29.39
C VAL A 87 -7.71 -3.45 30.35
N LEU A 88 -8.05 -2.27 29.85
CA LEU A 88 -8.55 -1.16 30.68
C LEU A 88 -9.96 -1.41 31.22
N PRO A 89 -10.95 -1.83 30.42
CA PRO A 89 -12.26 -2.24 30.92
C PRO A 89 -12.19 -3.36 31.97
N LEU A 90 -11.34 -4.37 31.78
CA LEU A 90 -11.12 -5.45 32.72
C LEU A 90 -10.58 -4.91 34.05
N ALA A 91 -9.50 -4.14 34.02
CA ALA A 91 -8.89 -3.59 35.23
C ALA A 91 -9.90 -2.73 36.02
N VAL A 92 -10.53 -1.76 35.36
CA VAL A 92 -11.47 -0.83 36.01
C VAL A 92 -12.71 -1.57 36.54
N THR A 93 -13.30 -2.47 35.75
CA THR A 93 -14.54 -3.16 36.17
C THR A 93 -14.30 -4.18 37.25
N LEU A 94 -13.23 -5.00 37.18
CA LEU A 94 -12.94 -6.03 38.15
C LEU A 94 -12.46 -5.45 39.48
N LEU A 95 -11.61 -4.41 39.44
CA LEU A 95 -11.20 -3.71 40.67
C LEU A 95 -12.41 -3.05 41.35
N ALA A 96 -13.25 -2.33 40.59
CA ALA A 96 -14.48 -1.77 41.14
C ALA A 96 -15.41 -2.84 41.70
N ALA A 97 -15.56 -3.98 41.02
CA ALA A 97 -16.39 -5.10 41.47
C ALA A 97 -15.83 -5.79 42.74
N ALA A 98 -14.50 -5.89 42.85
CA ALA A 98 -13.84 -6.47 44.04
C ALA A 98 -14.21 -5.69 45.31
N PHE A 99 -14.29 -4.35 45.20
CA PHE A 99 -14.69 -3.49 46.31
C PHE A 99 -16.22 -3.24 46.39
N GLY A 100 -17.01 -3.76 45.43
CA GLY A 100 -18.45 -3.63 45.39
C GLY A 100 -18.97 -2.34 44.78
N TYR A 101 -18.17 -1.66 43.94
CA TYR A 101 -18.52 -0.40 43.27
C TYR A 101 -18.92 -0.58 41.77
N ALA A 102 -19.00 -1.82 41.28
CA ALA A 102 -19.35 -2.08 39.88
C ALA A 102 -20.86 -1.82 39.59
N GLY A 103 -21.21 -0.55 39.45
CA GLY A 103 -22.57 -0.11 39.17
C GLY A 103 -22.97 -0.11 37.69
N LYS A 104 -24.27 0.11 37.41
CA LYS A 104 -24.81 0.20 36.05
C LYS A 104 -24.15 1.30 35.22
N LYS A 105 -23.81 2.45 35.84
CA LYS A 105 -23.12 3.56 35.15
C LYS A 105 -21.77 3.15 34.61
N LEU A 106 -20.97 2.42 35.40
CA LEU A 106 -19.68 1.90 34.99
C LEU A 106 -19.84 0.93 33.81
N ARG A 107 -20.73 -0.05 33.89
CA ARG A 107 -20.99 -0.99 32.79
C ARG A 107 -21.48 -0.30 31.52
N LYS A 108 -22.27 0.78 31.64
CA LYS A 108 -22.65 1.60 30.48
C LYS A 108 -21.45 2.31 29.86
N GLY A 109 -20.57 2.88 30.67
CA GLY A 109 -19.32 3.50 30.19
C GLY A 109 -18.40 2.50 29.48
N VAL A 110 -18.25 1.29 30.05
CA VAL A 110 -17.49 0.21 29.42
C VAL A 110 -18.10 -0.24 28.09
N CYS A 111 -19.44 -0.26 27.94
CA CYS A 111 -20.06 -0.52 26.63
C CYS A 111 -19.68 0.53 25.60
N TYR A 112 -19.68 1.82 25.94
CA TYR A 112 -19.26 2.87 25.02
C TYR A 112 -17.81 2.73 24.61
N TRP A 113 -16.93 2.35 25.54
CA TRP A 113 -15.54 2.03 25.24
C TRP A 113 -15.43 0.94 24.16
N TYR A 114 -16.12 -0.18 24.37
CA TYR A 114 -16.13 -1.26 23.37
C TYR A 114 -16.74 -0.82 22.05
N PHE A 115 -17.80 0.00 22.05
CA PHE A 115 -18.41 0.48 20.79
C PHE A 115 -17.41 1.28 19.96
N VAL A 116 -16.68 2.21 20.57
CA VAL A 116 -15.72 3.05 19.88
C VAL A 116 -14.55 2.22 19.32
N PHE A 117 -13.90 1.43 20.16
CA PHE A 117 -12.71 0.70 19.73
C PHE A 117 -13.03 -0.47 18.80
N SER A 118 -14.16 -1.17 19.02
CA SER A 118 -14.60 -2.20 18.08
C SER A 118 -15.00 -1.62 16.73
N ALA A 119 -15.62 -0.43 16.70
CA ALA A 119 -15.94 0.23 15.41
C ALA A 119 -14.67 0.51 14.60
N ILE A 120 -13.58 0.97 15.24
CA ILE A 120 -12.29 1.22 14.57
C ILE A 120 -11.70 -0.10 14.05
N VAL A 121 -11.68 -1.15 14.87
CA VAL A 121 -11.11 -2.45 14.48
C VAL A 121 -11.92 -3.12 13.37
N PHE A 122 -13.25 -3.06 13.44
CA PHE A 122 -14.13 -3.60 12.39
C PHE A 122 -14.02 -2.81 11.09
N MET A 123 -13.82 -1.49 11.18
CA MET A 123 -13.55 -0.65 10.00
C MET A 123 -12.25 -1.08 9.30
N ALA A 124 -11.18 -1.29 10.06
CA ALA A 124 -9.92 -1.80 9.52
C ALA A 124 -10.10 -3.19 8.88
N SER A 125 -10.89 -4.08 9.51
CA SER A 125 -11.17 -5.42 8.98
C SER A 125 -12.03 -5.39 7.71
N ALA A 126 -13.03 -4.50 7.64
CA ALA A 126 -13.87 -4.36 6.46
C ALA A 126 -13.13 -3.72 5.28
N ALA A 127 -12.29 -2.71 5.56
CA ALA A 127 -11.48 -2.04 4.55
C ALA A 127 -10.34 -2.94 4.04
N ASN A 128 -9.95 -3.98 4.79
CA ASN A 128 -8.84 -4.85 4.43
C ASN A 128 -9.12 -5.65 3.16
N THR A 129 -10.33 -6.17 2.98
CA THR A 129 -10.64 -7.02 1.82
C THR A 129 -10.42 -6.29 0.49
N PRO A 130 -11.03 -5.09 0.23
CA PRO A 130 -10.76 -4.37 -1.00
C PRO A 130 -9.33 -3.82 -1.08
N TYR A 131 -8.72 -3.44 0.04
CA TYR A 131 -7.31 -3.05 0.07
C TYR A 131 -6.40 -4.21 -0.34
N PHE A 132 -6.68 -5.41 0.17
CA PHE A 132 -5.91 -6.62 -0.15
C PHE A 132 -6.06 -7.02 -1.61
N GLU A 133 -7.27 -6.95 -2.16
CA GLU A 133 -7.56 -7.22 -3.57
C GLU A 133 -6.69 -6.37 -4.49
N TYR A 134 -6.49 -5.10 -4.14
CA TYR A 134 -5.71 -4.16 -4.94
C TYR A 134 -4.19 -4.26 -4.68
N PHE A 135 -3.76 -4.30 -3.40
CA PHE A 135 -2.34 -4.22 -3.03
C PHE A 135 -1.70 -5.56 -2.67
N PHE A 136 -2.48 -6.64 -2.59
CA PHE A 136 -2.02 -7.97 -2.16
C PHE A 136 -1.29 -7.95 -0.80
N LYS A 137 -1.64 -7.03 0.05
CA LYS A 137 -1.11 -6.84 1.41
C LYS A 137 -2.23 -6.40 2.35
N ASN A 138 -2.13 -6.82 3.61
CA ASN A 138 -3.02 -6.29 4.63
C ASN A 138 -2.80 -4.79 4.82
N ILE A 139 -3.92 -4.10 5.16
CA ILE A 139 -3.92 -2.68 5.46
C ILE A 139 -2.81 -2.33 6.46
N ASN A 140 -2.03 -1.30 6.15
CA ASN A 140 -0.86 -0.88 6.90
C ASN A 140 -0.79 0.66 6.99
N SER A 141 0.28 1.18 7.59
CA SER A 141 0.47 2.62 7.84
C SER A 141 0.45 3.49 6.61
N SER A 142 0.69 2.97 5.40
CA SER A 142 0.63 3.77 4.17
C SER A 142 -0.76 4.40 3.94
N ILE A 143 -1.83 3.79 4.49
CA ILE A 143 -3.19 4.36 4.41
C ILE A 143 -3.28 5.76 5.05
N PHE A 144 -2.43 6.07 6.03
CA PHE A 144 -2.44 7.39 6.67
C PHE A 144 -1.98 8.51 5.75
N GLU A 145 -1.21 8.20 4.71
CA GLU A 145 -0.86 9.18 3.67
C GLU A 145 -2.11 9.65 2.90
N TRP A 146 -3.11 8.78 2.76
CA TRP A 146 -4.37 9.10 2.07
C TRP A 146 -5.25 10.09 2.85
N PHE A 147 -5.08 10.22 4.17
CA PHE A 147 -5.80 11.24 4.94
C PHE A 147 -5.40 12.67 4.55
N GLY A 148 -4.20 12.87 3.99
CA GLY A 148 -3.80 14.15 3.40
C GLY A 148 -4.66 14.56 2.19
N TYR A 149 -5.40 13.61 1.60
CA TYR A 149 -6.25 13.77 0.41
C TYR A 149 -7.66 13.23 0.68
N ALA A 150 -8.21 13.55 1.85
CA ALA A 150 -9.44 12.94 2.36
C ALA A 150 -10.63 13.01 1.38
N ALA A 151 -10.79 14.12 0.64
CA ALA A 151 -11.87 14.27 -0.34
C ALA A 151 -11.71 13.30 -1.53
N THR A 152 -10.49 13.17 -2.07
CA THR A 152 -10.18 12.25 -3.17
C THR A 152 -10.36 10.80 -2.73
N THR A 153 -9.82 10.47 -1.55
CA THR A 153 -9.96 9.12 -0.97
C THR A 153 -11.41 8.76 -0.70
N ALA A 154 -12.19 9.66 -0.12
CA ALA A 154 -13.62 9.45 0.08
C ALA A 154 -14.35 9.29 -1.25
N GLY A 155 -14.03 10.13 -2.25
CA GLY A 155 -14.58 10.01 -3.60
C GLY A 155 -14.32 8.62 -4.19
N MET A 156 -13.09 8.12 -4.14
CA MET A 156 -12.73 6.79 -4.59
C MET A 156 -13.54 5.69 -3.88
N VAL A 157 -13.59 5.74 -2.54
CA VAL A 157 -14.27 4.72 -1.74
C VAL A 157 -15.78 4.64 -2.04
N PHE A 158 -16.45 5.79 -2.26
CA PHE A 158 -17.89 5.80 -2.54
C PHE A 158 -18.26 5.64 -4.01
N GLN A 159 -17.33 5.85 -4.92
CA GLN A 159 -17.55 5.67 -6.35
C GLN A 159 -17.30 4.24 -6.83
N GLU A 160 -16.42 3.49 -6.14
CA GLU A 160 -16.12 2.11 -6.49
C GLU A 160 -17.19 1.15 -5.95
N LYS A 161 -17.92 0.50 -6.86
CA LYS A 161 -19.05 -0.37 -6.52
C LYS A 161 -18.66 -1.59 -5.69
N SER A 162 -17.45 -2.11 -5.91
CA SER A 162 -16.94 -3.26 -5.15
C SER A 162 -16.78 -2.95 -3.66
N TYR A 163 -16.51 -1.68 -3.29
CA TYR A 163 -16.35 -1.26 -1.90
C TYR A 163 -17.66 -1.08 -1.15
N ILE A 164 -18.77 -0.82 -1.87
CA ILE A 164 -20.10 -0.59 -1.26
C ILE A 164 -20.53 -1.80 -0.44
N LEU A 165 -20.28 -3.02 -0.92
CA LEU A 165 -20.57 -4.26 -0.18
C LEU A 165 -19.85 -4.28 1.17
N HIS A 166 -18.57 -3.94 1.22
CA HIS A 166 -17.77 -3.97 2.44
C HIS A 166 -18.17 -2.87 3.42
N ILE A 167 -18.55 -1.70 2.92
CA ILE A 167 -19.14 -0.62 3.73
C ILE A 167 -20.46 -1.08 4.34
N PHE A 168 -21.34 -1.70 3.56
CA PHE A 168 -22.60 -2.25 4.04
C PHE A 168 -22.38 -3.32 5.12
N LEU A 169 -21.51 -4.29 4.87
CA LEU A 169 -21.17 -5.36 5.83
C LEU A 169 -20.58 -4.79 7.13
N TYR A 170 -19.73 -3.75 7.03
CA TYR A 170 -19.24 -3.05 8.21
C TYR A 170 -20.39 -2.55 9.10
N PHE A 171 -21.34 -1.81 8.54
CA PHE A 171 -22.45 -1.27 9.32
C PHE A 171 -23.37 -2.37 9.85
N VAL A 172 -23.63 -3.43 9.09
CA VAL A 172 -24.43 -4.57 9.52
C VAL A 172 -23.78 -5.28 10.71
N PHE A 173 -22.49 -5.62 10.62
CA PHE A 173 -21.78 -6.33 11.70
C PHE A 173 -21.59 -5.45 12.91
N LEU A 174 -21.31 -4.16 12.74
CA LEU A 174 -21.22 -3.20 13.84
C LEU A 174 -22.57 -3.05 14.54
N ALA A 175 -23.66 -2.90 13.81
CA ALA A 175 -25.02 -2.81 14.39
C ALA A 175 -25.38 -4.10 15.14
N ALA A 176 -25.13 -5.27 14.54
CA ALA A 176 -25.37 -6.56 15.20
C ALA A 176 -24.55 -6.70 16.49
N TYR A 177 -23.29 -6.32 16.48
CA TYR A 177 -22.40 -6.29 17.66
C TYR A 177 -22.96 -5.36 18.76
N ILE A 178 -23.33 -4.12 18.41
CA ILE A 178 -23.89 -3.14 19.35
C ILE A 178 -25.19 -3.68 19.98
N VAL A 179 -26.08 -4.25 19.17
CA VAL A 179 -27.34 -4.84 19.63
C VAL A 179 -27.06 -6.00 20.59
N ALA A 180 -26.18 -6.93 20.21
CA ALA A 180 -25.78 -8.06 21.06
C ALA A 180 -25.19 -7.57 22.41
N MET A 181 -24.30 -6.58 22.36
CA MET A 181 -23.71 -5.95 23.54
C MET A 181 -24.76 -5.33 24.48
N ILE A 182 -25.77 -4.65 23.92
CA ILE A 182 -26.85 -4.04 24.70
C ILE A 182 -27.70 -5.15 25.36
N TYR A 183 -28.03 -6.22 24.63
CA TYR A 183 -28.77 -7.36 25.18
C TYR A 183 -27.97 -8.09 26.27
N MET A 184 -26.69 -8.37 26.03
CA MET A 184 -25.78 -8.97 27.01
C MET A 184 -25.69 -8.11 28.26
N ARG A 185 -25.45 -6.80 28.14
CA ARG A 185 -25.43 -5.90 29.30
C ARG A 185 -26.73 -5.95 30.07
N ARG A 186 -27.92 -5.84 29.39
CA ARG A 186 -29.23 -5.91 30.03
C ARG A 186 -29.44 -7.23 30.75
N TYR A 187 -29.02 -8.35 30.16
CA TYR A 187 -29.09 -9.68 30.75
C TYR A 187 -28.28 -9.76 32.05
N PHE A 188 -27.00 -9.35 32.01
CA PHE A 188 -26.13 -9.35 33.18
C PHE A 188 -26.58 -8.33 34.23
N ASP A 189 -27.06 -7.15 33.85
CA ASP A 189 -27.62 -6.17 34.77
C ASP A 189 -28.81 -6.77 35.56
N ARG A 190 -29.74 -7.46 34.89
CA ARG A 190 -30.88 -8.14 35.54
C ARG A 190 -30.42 -9.25 36.48
N ARG A 191 -29.38 -10.00 36.11
CA ARG A 191 -28.79 -11.05 36.93
C ARG A 191 -28.10 -10.46 38.16
N ILE A 192 -27.33 -9.41 38.00
CA ILE A 192 -26.68 -8.71 39.12
C ILE A 192 -27.68 -8.08 40.06
N ASP A 193 -28.76 -7.45 39.57
CA ASP A 193 -29.79 -6.85 40.41
C ASP A 193 -30.57 -7.90 41.25
N ARG A 194 -30.68 -9.15 40.75
CA ARG A 194 -31.31 -10.27 41.47
C ARG A 194 -30.44 -10.95 42.52
N CYS A 195 -29.16 -10.58 42.62
CA CYS A 195 -28.25 -11.15 43.64
C CYS A 195 -28.63 -10.64 45.02
N ARG A 196 -29.37 -11.46 45.82
CA ARG A 196 -29.74 -11.21 47.22
C ARG A 196 -28.69 -11.72 48.18
N ARG A 197 -28.80 -11.30 49.45
CA ARG A 197 -27.83 -11.60 50.53
C ARG A 197 -27.78 -13.08 50.94
N ASP A 198 -28.78 -13.88 50.59
CA ASP A 198 -28.91 -15.29 51.05
C ASP A 198 -28.00 -16.30 50.33
N ASP A 199 -27.20 -15.87 49.36
CA ASP A 199 -26.26 -16.75 48.71
C ASP A 199 -25.05 -17.02 49.66
N ARG A 200 -24.86 -18.29 50.07
CA ARG A 200 -23.83 -18.73 51.02
C ARG A 200 -22.37 -18.56 50.53
N PHE A 201 -22.19 -18.21 49.27
CA PHE A 201 -20.87 -18.04 48.66
C PHE A 201 -20.33 -16.62 48.84
N VAL A 202 -19.47 -16.42 49.85
CA VAL A 202 -18.85 -15.12 50.13
C VAL A 202 -17.32 -15.26 50.04
N LEU A 203 -16.72 -14.68 49.02
CA LEU A 203 -15.26 -14.58 48.94
C LEU A 203 -14.76 -13.31 49.63
N PRO A 204 -13.62 -13.39 50.36
CA PRO A 204 -12.95 -12.22 50.92
C PRO A 204 -12.61 -11.19 49.82
N VAL A 205 -12.57 -9.90 50.22
CA VAL A 205 -12.17 -8.82 49.29
C VAL A 205 -10.76 -9.06 48.74
N ALA A 206 -9.85 -9.52 49.58
CA ALA A 206 -8.46 -9.83 49.21
C ALA A 206 -8.41 -10.87 48.07
N LEU A 207 -9.24 -11.93 48.15
CA LEU A 207 -9.27 -12.96 47.10
C LEU A 207 -9.89 -12.44 45.79
N ARG A 208 -10.94 -11.60 45.84
CA ARG A 208 -11.52 -10.96 44.66
C ARG A 208 -10.52 -10.00 44.02
N PHE A 209 -9.78 -9.24 44.83
CA PHE A 209 -8.70 -8.39 44.34
C PHE A 209 -7.59 -9.20 43.65
N PHE A 210 -7.14 -10.27 44.31
CA PHE A 210 -6.15 -11.18 43.75
C PHE A 210 -6.59 -11.76 42.39
N VAL A 211 -7.83 -12.27 42.30
CA VAL A 211 -8.40 -12.77 41.03
C VAL A 211 -8.44 -11.66 39.98
N SER A 212 -8.79 -10.42 40.35
CA SER A 212 -8.77 -9.28 39.44
C SER A 212 -7.39 -9.03 38.84
N VAL A 213 -6.36 -9.05 39.71
CA VAL A 213 -4.96 -8.89 39.28
C VAL A 213 -4.54 -10.04 38.35
N CYS A 214 -4.85 -11.28 38.70
CA CYS A 214 -4.54 -12.44 37.85
C CYS A 214 -5.20 -12.36 36.46
N VAL A 215 -6.47 -11.95 36.38
CA VAL A 215 -7.18 -11.80 35.10
C VAL A 215 -6.58 -10.66 34.26
N VAL A 216 -6.22 -9.54 34.89
CA VAL A 216 -5.55 -8.43 34.19
C VAL A 216 -4.17 -8.86 33.68
N LEU A 217 -3.38 -9.58 34.50
CA LEU A 217 -2.09 -10.13 34.06
C LEU A 217 -2.24 -11.13 32.91
N LEU A 218 -3.28 -11.98 32.97
CA LEU A 218 -3.59 -12.89 31.86
C LEU A 218 -3.95 -12.12 30.57
N CYS A 219 -4.69 -11.02 30.68
CA CYS A 219 -5.00 -10.16 29.56
C CYS A 219 -3.74 -9.47 28.99
N LEU A 220 -2.84 -8.99 29.86
CA LEU A 220 -1.53 -8.44 29.46
C LEU A 220 -0.66 -9.52 28.78
N PHE A 221 -0.70 -10.74 29.26
CA PHE A 221 -0.09 -11.88 28.60
C PHE A 221 -0.73 -12.16 27.22
N GLY A 222 -2.06 -12.01 27.12
CA GLY A 222 -2.79 -12.07 25.84
C GLY A 222 -2.33 -11.00 24.83
N ILE A 223 -2.03 -9.78 25.28
CA ILE A 223 -1.42 -8.72 24.46
C ILE A 223 -0.04 -9.14 23.96
N ARG A 224 0.79 -9.75 24.82
CA ARG A 224 2.09 -10.27 24.42
C ARG A 224 1.98 -11.37 23.35
N GLY A 225 0.93 -12.17 23.40
CA GLY A 225 0.52 -13.17 22.42
C GLY A 225 1.33 -14.48 22.45
N ARG A 226 2.49 -14.56 23.11
CA ARG A 226 3.34 -15.77 23.14
C ARG A 226 4.30 -15.79 24.33
N MET A 227 4.81 -17.01 24.67
CA MET A 227 5.78 -17.21 25.75
C MET A 227 7.24 -16.90 25.37
N GLY A 228 7.56 -16.76 24.08
CA GLY A 228 8.93 -16.53 23.62
C GLY A 228 9.53 -15.20 24.10
N TYR A 229 10.83 -15.00 23.85
CA TYR A 229 11.56 -13.79 24.26
C TYR A 229 10.93 -12.50 23.71
N ASN A 230 10.52 -12.49 22.44
CA ASN A 230 9.85 -11.35 21.81
C ASN A 230 8.32 -11.52 21.84
N PRO A 231 7.53 -10.42 21.86
CA PRO A 231 6.08 -10.47 21.65
C PRO A 231 5.75 -10.98 20.25
N ILE A 232 4.48 -11.30 20.02
CA ILE A 232 4.01 -11.78 18.72
C ILE A 232 4.32 -10.77 17.62
N LYS A 233 4.78 -11.28 16.47
CA LYS A 233 5.00 -10.51 15.24
C LYS A 233 4.24 -11.16 14.08
N ILE A 234 4.01 -10.41 13.01
CA ILE A 234 3.31 -10.88 11.81
C ILE A 234 3.90 -12.18 11.23
N SER A 235 5.22 -12.41 11.38
CA SER A 235 5.89 -13.66 10.98
C SER A 235 5.31 -14.93 11.60
N GLN A 236 4.58 -14.83 12.72
CA GLN A 236 3.91 -15.97 13.35
C GLN A 236 2.66 -16.45 12.60
N ALA A 237 2.14 -15.64 11.68
CA ALA A 237 1.05 -16.04 10.79
C ALA A 237 1.54 -16.96 9.65
N TYR A 238 2.81 -16.84 9.25
CA TYR A 238 3.39 -17.60 8.15
C TYR A 238 3.59 -19.07 8.52
N TYR A 239 2.91 -19.97 7.80
CA TYR A 239 2.93 -21.42 8.06
C TYR A 239 2.96 -22.28 6.79
N CYS A 240 2.79 -21.69 5.60
CA CYS A 240 2.78 -22.39 4.31
C CYS A 240 3.38 -21.48 3.22
N ASP A 241 3.49 -22.02 2.01
CA ASP A 241 4.03 -21.29 0.86
C ASP A 241 2.97 -20.44 0.14
N ASP A 242 1.70 -20.50 0.59
CA ASP A 242 0.62 -19.68 0.06
C ASP A 242 0.64 -18.27 0.69
N PRO A 243 0.95 -17.22 -0.09
CA PRO A 243 1.04 -15.86 0.43
C PRO A 243 -0.30 -15.33 0.95
N PHE A 244 -1.41 -15.67 0.28
CA PHE A 244 -2.74 -15.22 0.70
C PHE A 244 -3.14 -15.84 2.05
N LEU A 245 -2.97 -17.14 2.21
CA LEU A 245 -3.33 -17.84 3.46
C LEU A 245 -2.49 -17.36 4.65
N ASN A 246 -1.21 -17.04 4.42
CA ASN A 246 -0.36 -16.42 5.44
C ASN A 246 -0.88 -15.04 5.87
N GLN A 247 -1.30 -14.20 4.91
CA GLN A 247 -1.85 -12.88 5.18
C GLN A 247 -3.24 -12.96 5.83
N LEU A 248 -4.09 -13.90 5.41
CA LEU A 248 -5.40 -14.16 6.02
C LEU A 248 -5.29 -14.50 7.51
N GLY A 249 -4.18 -15.11 7.94
CA GLY A 249 -3.84 -15.40 9.33
C GLY A 249 -3.48 -14.17 10.18
N ILE A 250 -3.39 -12.96 9.61
CA ILE A 250 -3.05 -11.73 10.33
C ILE A 250 -4.34 -10.93 10.59
N ASN A 251 -4.49 -10.34 11.78
CA ASN A 251 -5.57 -9.38 12.01
C ASN A 251 -5.21 -8.03 11.36
N PRO A 252 -6.07 -7.45 10.51
CA PRO A 252 -5.80 -6.18 9.82
C PRO A 252 -5.51 -5.00 10.75
N ALA A 253 -6.25 -4.87 11.85
CA ALA A 253 -6.03 -3.80 12.82
C ALA A 253 -4.69 -3.98 13.58
N PHE A 254 -4.27 -5.23 13.84
CA PHE A 254 -2.94 -5.52 14.38
C PHE A 254 -1.84 -5.11 13.40
N ASN A 255 -2.01 -5.43 12.12
CA ASN A 255 -1.04 -5.05 11.08
C ASN A 255 -0.95 -3.53 10.96
N LEU A 256 -2.09 -2.83 10.92
CA LEU A 256 -2.16 -1.38 10.87
C LEU A 256 -1.48 -0.73 12.10
N LEU A 257 -1.80 -1.20 13.30
CA LEU A 257 -1.21 -0.67 14.54
C LEU A 257 0.31 -0.89 14.58
N THR A 258 0.77 -2.11 14.28
CA THR A 258 2.20 -2.42 14.35
C THR A 258 3.00 -1.69 13.27
N SER A 259 2.49 -1.59 12.06
CA SER A 259 3.15 -0.81 11.00
C SER A 259 3.23 0.67 11.35
N ALA A 260 2.14 1.26 11.89
CA ALA A 260 2.15 2.66 12.33
C ALA A 260 3.16 2.91 13.47
N LEU A 261 3.21 2.02 14.47
CA LEU A 261 4.18 2.12 15.55
C LEU A 261 5.62 1.94 15.05
N ASP A 262 5.84 1.06 14.08
CA ASP A 262 7.15 0.85 13.48
C ASP A 262 7.61 2.09 12.70
N ASP A 263 6.71 2.76 11.96
CA ASP A 263 7.04 3.98 11.23
C ASP A 263 7.32 5.18 12.15
N MET A 264 6.67 5.22 13.32
CA MET A 264 6.95 6.24 14.35
C MET A 264 8.31 6.06 15.03
N ARG A 265 8.91 4.86 14.98
CA ARG A 265 10.23 4.60 15.54
C ARG A 265 11.31 5.16 14.62
N LYS A 266 12.12 6.10 15.13
CA LYS A 266 13.23 6.68 14.36
C LYS A 266 14.19 5.63 13.80
N GLU A 267 14.36 4.51 14.50
CA GLU A 267 15.23 3.39 14.15
C GLU A 267 14.76 2.60 12.91
N ASN A 268 13.44 2.62 12.61
CA ASN A 268 12.86 1.89 11.48
C ASN A 268 12.65 2.74 10.22
N ARG A 269 12.95 4.03 10.29
CA ARG A 269 12.82 4.93 9.12
C ARG A 269 13.84 4.62 8.03
N ASP A 270 15.02 4.13 8.41
CA ASP A 270 16.05 3.68 7.49
C ASP A 270 16.42 2.24 7.80
N LEU A 271 16.59 1.46 6.74
CA LEU A 271 17.10 0.10 6.86
C LEU A 271 18.61 0.14 7.13
N HIS A 272 19.04 -0.66 8.07
CA HIS A 272 20.46 -0.94 8.32
C HIS A 272 20.80 -2.31 7.74
N LEU A 273 21.07 -2.33 6.42
CA LEU A 273 21.31 -3.57 5.66
C LEU A 273 22.77 -3.97 5.63
N MET A 274 23.64 -2.97 5.58
CA MET A 274 25.09 -3.12 5.60
C MET A 274 25.80 -1.77 5.93
N PRO A 275 27.09 -1.76 6.25
CA PRO A 275 27.84 -0.53 6.46
C PRO A 275 27.79 0.40 5.24
N TYR A 276 27.60 1.70 5.44
CA TYR A 276 27.44 2.67 4.34
C TYR A 276 28.62 2.72 3.39
N ALA A 277 29.86 2.67 3.89
CA ALA A 277 31.05 2.69 3.04
C ALA A 277 31.10 1.46 2.11
N GLU A 278 30.75 0.28 2.63
CA GLU A 278 30.67 -0.95 1.84
C GLU A 278 29.53 -0.85 0.81
N ALA A 279 28.35 -0.36 1.23
CA ALA A 279 27.20 -0.20 0.36
C ALA A 279 27.51 0.71 -0.84
N VAL A 280 28.07 1.89 -0.57
CA VAL A 280 28.46 2.86 -1.61
C VAL A 280 29.52 2.26 -2.56
N GLY A 281 30.52 1.56 -2.02
CA GLY A 281 31.54 0.90 -2.84
C GLY A 281 30.95 -0.13 -3.80
N LEU A 282 30.09 -1.02 -3.30
CA LEU A 282 29.41 -2.05 -4.10
C LEU A 282 28.43 -1.45 -5.12
N ALA A 283 27.66 -0.43 -4.72
CA ALA A 283 26.72 0.23 -5.64
C ALA A 283 27.46 0.92 -6.78
N ARG A 284 28.53 1.66 -6.48
CA ARG A 284 29.40 2.29 -7.50
C ARG A 284 30.02 1.27 -8.44
N GLN A 285 30.56 0.18 -7.89
CA GLN A 285 31.11 -0.92 -8.69
C GLN A 285 30.05 -1.53 -9.62
N SER A 286 28.87 -1.82 -9.11
CA SER A 286 27.75 -2.41 -9.89
C SER A 286 27.24 -1.48 -11.00
N LEU A 287 27.40 -0.16 -10.83
CA LEU A 287 27.00 0.85 -11.81
C LEU A 287 28.15 1.35 -12.69
N GLY A 288 29.35 0.73 -12.57
CA GLY A 288 30.53 1.13 -13.35
C GLY A 288 31.04 2.54 -13.02
N ILE A 289 30.75 3.05 -11.82
CA ILE A 289 31.18 4.40 -11.41
C ILE A 289 32.63 4.34 -10.92
N THR A 290 33.54 4.89 -11.69
CA THR A 290 34.98 4.99 -11.39
C THR A 290 35.30 6.35 -10.77
N GLY A 291 36.55 6.49 -10.25
CA GLY A 291 37.04 7.72 -9.65
C GLY A 291 36.81 7.84 -8.14
N ALA A 292 37.30 8.91 -7.55
CA ALA A 292 37.22 9.18 -6.12
C ALA A 292 35.75 9.38 -5.69
N VAL A 293 35.46 9.01 -4.44
CA VAL A 293 34.13 9.23 -3.85
C VAL A 293 34.01 10.70 -3.45
N ASP A 294 33.12 11.45 -4.10
CA ASP A 294 32.78 12.80 -3.65
C ASP A 294 31.90 12.68 -2.38
N SER A 295 32.43 13.21 -1.27
CA SER A 295 31.73 13.17 0.01
C SER A 295 30.42 13.97 0.00
N SER A 296 30.26 14.95 -0.90
CA SER A 296 29.04 15.74 -1.06
C SER A 296 27.96 15.01 -1.88
N CYS A 297 28.37 14.16 -2.83
CA CYS A 297 27.46 13.40 -3.69
C CYS A 297 28.11 12.09 -4.14
N VAL A 298 27.96 11.05 -3.31
CA VAL A 298 28.66 9.75 -3.49
C VAL A 298 28.39 9.04 -4.81
N MET A 299 27.27 9.33 -5.47
CA MET A 299 26.87 8.74 -6.75
C MET A 299 27.15 9.65 -7.96
N ARG A 300 27.75 10.83 -7.72
CA ARG A 300 28.03 11.81 -8.78
C ARG A 300 28.94 11.26 -9.85
N ARG A 301 28.56 11.47 -11.08
CA ARG A 301 29.34 11.22 -12.28
C ARG A 301 28.94 12.16 -13.42
N GLU A 302 29.85 12.35 -14.33
CA GLU A 302 29.59 13.07 -15.58
C GLU A 302 29.48 12.07 -16.72
N VAL A 303 28.45 12.23 -17.53
CA VAL A 303 28.23 11.48 -18.77
C VAL A 303 28.53 12.43 -19.92
N ALA A 304 29.57 12.12 -20.68
CA ALA A 304 29.95 12.91 -21.84
C ALA A 304 28.97 12.72 -22.99
N ALA A 305 28.71 13.77 -23.78
CA ALA A 305 27.98 13.66 -25.03
C ALA A 305 28.78 12.83 -26.05
N VAL A 306 28.10 11.96 -26.78
CA VAL A 306 28.70 11.19 -27.87
C VAL A 306 28.26 11.82 -29.20
N GLY A 307 28.94 12.91 -29.59
CA GLY A 307 28.63 13.70 -30.79
C GLY A 307 27.70 14.89 -30.53
N GLU A 308 27.12 15.43 -31.59
CA GLU A 308 26.23 16.60 -31.50
C GLU A 308 24.87 16.22 -30.86
N PRO A 309 24.36 17.04 -29.92
CA PRO A 309 23.05 16.82 -29.31
C PRO A 309 21.92 16.82 -30.33
N ARG A 310 21.09 15.80 -30.32
CA ARG A 310 19.89 15.72 -31.13
C ARG A 310 18.76 16.50 -30.47
N ARG A 311 18.27 17.53 -31.15
CA ARG A 311 17.17 18.38 -30.65
C ARG A 311 15.80 17.83 -31.03
N CYS A 312 15.58 16.52 -30.83
CA CYS A 312 14.26 15.91 -30.99
C CYS A 312 13.37 16.29 -29.80
N ASN A 313 12.08 16.47 -30.07
CA ASN A 313 11.11 16.54 -29.00
C ASN A 313 11.02 15.19 -28.27
N VAL A 314 10.52 15.21 -27.04
CA VAL A 314 10.32 14.01 -26.24
C VAL A 314 8.88 13.98 -25.72
N VAL A 315 8.20 12.86 -25.94
CA VAL A 315 6.90 12.57 -25.34
C VAL A 315 7.04 11.31 -24.48
N VAL A 316 6.79 11.42 -23.18
CA VAL A 316 6.80 10.31 -22.23
C VAL A 316 5.37 10.03 -21.80
N ILE A 317 4.87 8.82 -22.04
CA ILE A 317 3.57 8.36 -21.57
C ILE A 317 3.80 7.36 -20.44
N LEU A 318 3.35 7.72 -19.25
CA LEU A 318 3.34 6.86 -18.06
C LEU A 318 1.93 6.31 -17.90
N MET A 319 1.76 5.02 -18.20
CA MET A 319 0.48 4.35 -18.16
C MET A 319 0.23 3.80 -16.76
N GLU A 320 -0.89 4.19 -16.15
CA GLU A 320 -1.32 3.72 -14.84
C GLU A 320 -1.47 2.20 -14.80
N SER A 321 -0.78 1.56 -13.86
CA SER A 321 -0.93 0.15 -13.48
C SER A 321 -0.87 -0.86 -14.65
N MET A 322 -0.12 -0.53 -15.73
CA MET A 322 -0.04 -1.36 -16.92
C MET A 322 1.01 -2.47 -16.76
N SER A 323 0.59 -3.62 -16.24
CA SER A 323 1.45 -4.81 -16.18
C SER A 323 1.78 -5.33 -17.59
N ALA A 324 3.01 -5.81 -17.79
CA ALA A 324 3.40 -6.53 -19.01
C ALA A 324 2.50 -7.75 -19.26
N SER A 325 2.06 -8.43 -18.19
CA SER A 325 1.16 -9.60 -18.28
C SER A 325 -0.22 -9.29 -18.88
N LEU A 326 -0.58 -8.01 -19.10
CA LEU A 326 -1.80 -7.61 -19.78
C LEU A 326 -1.66 -7.56 -21.31
N MET A 327 -0.44 -7.69 -21.83
CA MET A 327 -0.15 -7.66 -23.27
C MET A 327 -0.06 -9.07 -23.86
N GLN A 328 -0.55 -9.26 -25.10
CA GLN A 328 -0.43 -10.56 -25.79
C GLN A 328 1.03 -10.95 -26.03
N THR A 329 1.89 -9.97 -26.25
CA THR A 329 3.35 -10.15 -26.37
C THR A 329 3.97 -10.88 -25.18
N PHE A 330 3.39 -10.74 -23.98
CA PHE A 330 3.85 -11.38 -22.74
C PHE A 330 2.93 -12.51 -22.25
N GLY A 331 2.10 -13.05 -23.15
CA GLY A 331 1.32 -14.26 -22.88
C GLY A 331 -0.14 -14.05 -22.49
N GLN A 332 -0.65 -12.81 -22.55
CA GLN A 332 -2.09 -12.56 -22.37
C GLN A 332 -2.89 -13.23 -23.50
N GLN A 333 -3.89 -14.04 -23.12
CA GLN A 333 -4.71 -14.76 -24.10
C GLN A 333 -5.74 -13.87 -24.78
N GLN A 334 -6.24 -12.86 -24.06
CA GLN A 334 -7.21 -11.89 -24.59
C GLN A 334 -6.48 -10.76 -25.31
N ARG A 335 -7.07 -10.25 -26.39
CA ARG A 335 -6.51 -9.14 -27.15
C ARG A 335 -6.85 -7.79 -26.50
N LEU A 336 -6.22 -7.50 -25.37
CA LEU A 336 -6.49 -6.29 -24.58
C LEU A 336 -5.72 -5.06 -25.10
N THR A 337 -4.51 -5.25 -25.61
CA THR A 337 -3.56 -4.17 -25.91
C THR A 337 -3.04 -4.18 -27.35
N PRO A 338 -3.93 -4.20 -28.40
CA PRO A 338 -3.50 -4.33 -29.78
C PRO A 338 -2.60 -3.19 -30.26
N ASN A 339 -2.71 -1.97 -29.71
CA ASN A 339 -1.87 -0.84 -30.10
C ASN A 339 -0.47 -0.97 -29.49
N LEU A 340 -0.37 -1.28 -28.21
CA LEU A 340 0.92 -1.51 -27.53
C LEU A 340 1.64 -2.72 -28.11
N ASP A 341 0.94 -3.84 -28.39
CA ASP A 341 1.53 -5.02 -29.01
C ASP A 341 2.06 -4.72 -30.42
N SER A 342 1.36 -3.89 -31.20
CA SER A 342 1.83 -3.43 -32.49
C SER A 342 3.08 -2.55 -32.37
N LEU A 343 3.06 -1.57 -31.47
CA LEU A 343 4.21 -0.69 -31.23
C LEU A 343 5.42 -1.47 -30.76
N TYR A 344 5.23 -2.45 -29.87
CA TYR A 344 6.29 -3.29 -29.34
C TYR A 344 7.08 -4.00 -30.45
N ASN A 345 6.42 -4.40 -31.53
CA ASN A 345 7.07 -5.09 -32.64
C ASN A 345 7.81 -4.16 -33.62
N HIS A 346 7.60 -2.85 -33.52
CA HIS A 346 8.15 -1.85 -34.47
C HIS A 346 9.02 -0.79 -33.78
N SER A 347 9.51 -1.06 -32.57
CA SER A 347 10.20 -0.10 -31.72
C SER A 347 11.43 -0.72 -31.06
N LEU A 348 12.17 0.09 -30.29
CA LEU A 348 13.06 -0.42 -29.26
C LEU A 348 12.16 -0.88 -28.10
N ALA A 349 12.03 -2.18 -27.92
CA ALA A 349 11.11 -2.79 -26.98
C ALA A 349 11.86 -3.68 -25.98
N PHE A 350 11.56 -3.52 -24.72
CA PHE A 350 12.25 -4.21 -23.63
C PHE A 350 11.43 -5.40 -23.14
N THR A 351 12.01 -6.59 -23.18
CA THR A 351 11.31 -7.83 -22.82
C THR A 351 11.26 -8.07 -21.31
N ARG A 352 12.18 -7.49 -20.55
CA ARG A 352 12.34 -7.72 -19.10
C ARG A 352 12.60 -6.41 -18.36
N CYS A 353 11.62 -5.49 -18.43
CA CYS A 353 11.68 -4.21 -17.73
C CYS A 353 10.87 -4.26 -16.43
N TYR A 354 11.48 -3.79 -15.33
CA TYR A 354 10.87 -3.84 -14.00
C TYR A 354 10.69 -2.42 -13.44
N SER A 355 9.50 -2.15 -12.90
CA SER A 355 9.21 -0.91 -12.17
C SER A 355 10.01 -0.85 -10.88
N ALA A 356 10.36 0.36 -10.42
CA ALA A 356 11.11 0.56 -9.19
C ALA A 356 10.31 0.23 -7.93
N GLY A 357 8.99 0.34 -8.00
CA GLY A 357 8.07 0.09 -6.92
C GLY A 357 6.66 -0.17 -7.45
N ILE A 358 5.68 -0.16 -6.54
CA ILE A 358 4.28 -0.50 -6.81
C ILE A 358 3.34 0.70 -6.66
N HIS A 359 3.86 1.92 -6.70
CA HIS A 359 3.10 3.18 -6.61
C HIS A 359 3.53 4.15 -7.71
N THR A 360 2.59 4.96 -8.18
CA THR A 360 2.80 5.96 -9.23
C THR A 360 3.96 6.91 -8.92
N ASN A 361 4.08 7.37 -7.67
CA ASN A 361 5.19 8.23 -7.26
C ASN A 361 6.57 7.55 -7.39
N HIS A 362 6.66 6.23 -7.20
CA HIS A 362 7.88 5.45 -7.40
C HIS A 362 8.27 5.39 -8.88
N GLY A 363 7.26 5.09 -9.73
CA GLY A 363 7.47 5.04 -11.18
C GLY A 363 7.95 6.36 -11.76
N MET A 364 7.35 7.48 -11.33
CA MET A 364 7.74 8.82 -11.79
C MET A 364 9.16 9.21 -11.32
N THR A 365 9.49 8.98 -10.04
CA THR A 365 10.83 9.30 -9.54
C THR A 365 11.91 8.42 -10.17
N ALA A 366 11.60 7.16 -10.46
CA ALA A 366 12.54 6.26 -11.10
C ALA A 366 12.76 6.56 -12.57
N SER A 367 11.69 6.71 -13.34
CA SER A 367 11.80 6.92 -14.80
C SER A 367 12.34 8.29 -15.17
N LEU A 368 11.88 9.35 -14.49
CA LEU A 368 12.23 10.72 -14.84
C LEU A 368 13.50 11.23 -14.14
N TYR A 369 13.81 10.70 -12.96
CA TYR A 369 14.94 11.17 -12.13
C TYR A 369 15.92 10.05 -11.76
N SER A 370 15.72 8.84 -12.28
CA SER A 370 16.62 7.69 -12.09
C SER A 370 16.92 7.35 -10.62
N PHE A 371 15.96 7.64 -9.73
CA PHE A 371 16.09 7.38 -8.30
C PHE A 371 15.16 6.23 -7.87
N PRO A 372 15.68 5.17 -7.21
CA PRO A 372 14.90 3.97 -6.92
C PRO A 372 13.86 4.21 -5.83
N ALA A 373 12.83 3.38 -5.79
CA ALA A 373 11.88 3.34 -4.69
C ALA A 373 12.53 2.85 -3.39
N LEU A 374 12.14 3.43 -2.28
CA LEU A 374 12.54 3.03 -0.92
C LEU A 374 11.33 2.49 -0.17
N MET A 375 10.90 1.29 -0.52
CA MET A 375 9.68 0.65 -0.04
C MET A 375 8.45 1.58 -0.23
N PHE A 376 7.64 1.83 0.79
CA PHE A 376 6.44 2.67 0.70
C PHE A 376 6.72 4.20 0.70
N ARG A 377 7.99 4.63 0.86
CA ARG A 377 8.33 6.05 1.04
C ARG A 377 8.05 6.86 -0.22
N ASN A 378 7.19 7.87 -0.11
CA ASN A 378 6.98 8.83 -1.20
C ASN A 378 8.12 9.86 -1.22
N LEU A 379 8.98 9.77 -2.26
CA LEU A 379 10.19 10.58 -2.41
C LEU A 379 9.92 12.01 -2.90
N MET A 380 8.70 12.33 -3.29
CA MET A 380 8.28 13.69 -3.67
C MET A 380 7.85 14.54 -2.47
N LYS A 381 7.68 13.90 -1.30
CA LYS A 381 7.31 14.55 -0.04
C LYS A 381 8.52 14.75 0.86
N GLY A 382 8.50 15.81 1.66
CA GLY A 382 9.51 16.14 2.66
C GLY A 382 9.16 17.47 3.32
N THR A 383 9.89 17.86 4.37
CA THR A 383 9.78 19.17 5.02
C THR A 383 10.05 20.29 4.01
N VAL A 384 10.98 20.05 3.09
CA VAL A 384 11.26 20.86 1.90
C VAL A 384 11.11 19.95 0.70
N THR A 385 10.58 20.46 -0.41
CA THR A 385 10.49 19.71 -1.66
C THR A 385 11.89 19.31 -2.14
N PRO A 386 12.18 18.01 -2.28
CA PRO A 386 13.53 17.57 -2.60
C PRO A 386 13.92 17.94 -4.03
N HIS A 387 15.18 18.35 -4.20
CA HIS A 387 15.78 18.61 -5.52
C HIS A 387 16.34 17.31 -6.11
N ARG A 388 16.10 17.09 -7.41
CA ARG A 388 16.57 15.92 -8.16
C ARG A 388 17.09 16.31 -9.53
N LYS A 389 18.19 15.67 -9.96
CA LYS A 389 18.64 15.72 -11.36
C LYS A 389 17.88 14.66 -12.15
N GLY A 390 17.29 15.04 -13.26
CA GLY A 390 16.47 14.15 -14.06
C GLY A 390 16.33 14.60 -15.51
N VAL A 391 15.53 13.87 -16.29
CA VAL A 391 15.24 14.20 -17.68
C VAL A 391 14.84 15.66 -17.83
N PRO A 392 13.84 16.19 -17.05
CA PRO A 392 13.40 17.57 -17.27
C PRO A 392 14.47 18.60 -16.90
N THR A 393 15.27 18.36 -15.85
CA THR A 393 16.35 19.32 -15.48
C THR A 393 17.49 19.35 -16.49
N VAL A 394 17.81 18.20 -17.11
CA VAL A 394 18.81 18.13 -18.19
C VAL A 394 18.30 18.80 -19.43
N LEU A 395 17.09 18.42 -19.91
CA LEU A 395 16.51 18.98 -21.13
C LEU A 395 16.32 20.50 -21.04
N LYS A 396 15.97 21.02 -19.86
CA LYS A 396 15.87 22.47 -19.62
C LYS A 396 17.19 23.20 -19.88
N LYS A 397 18.33 22.60 -19.52
CA LYS A 397 19.67 23.17 -19.83
C LYS A 397 19.96 23.20 -21.33
N TYR A 398 19.35 22.29 -22.10
CA TYR A 398 19.43 22.27 -23.57
C TYR A 398 18.35 23.13 -24.26
N GLY A 399 17.60 23.94 -23.51
CA GLY A 399 16.63 24.89 -24.03
C GLY A 399 15.26 24.29 -24.35
N TYR A 400 14.94 23.12 -23.81
CA TYR A 400 13.61 22.52 -23.94
C TYR A 400 12.58 23.26 -23.11
N HIS A 401 11.33 23.24 -23.60
CA HIS A 401 10.16 23.62 -22.83
C HIS A 401 9.48 22.37 -22.30
N ASN A 402 9.40 22.24 -20.95
CA ASN A 402 8.98 21.03 -20.28
C ASN A 402 7.56 21.15 -19.74
N MET A 403 6.67 20.27 -20.18
CA MET A 403 5.25 20.21 -19.83
C MET A 403 4.93 18.88 -19.14
N PHE A 404 4.17 18.93 -18.05
CA PHE A 404 3.64 17.74 -17.37
C PHE A 404 2.11 17.78 -17.38
N PHE A 405 1.48 16.67 -17.76
CA PHE A 405 0.04 16.51 -17.83
C PHE A 405 -0.39 15.37 -16.93
N MET A 406 -1.33 15.65 -16.01
CA MET A 406 -1.93 14.67 -15.12
C MET A 406 -3.45 14.83 -15.11
N THR A 407 -4.17 13.77 -14.80
CA THR A 407 -5.64 13.76 -14.84
C THR A 407 -6.27 14.38 -13.60
N HIS A 408 -5.65 14.22 -12.43
CA HIS A 408 -6.14 14.57 -11.11
C HIS A 408 -5.63 15.94 -10.61
N GLU A 409 -5.95 16.27 -9.35
CA GLU A 409 -5.49 17.50 -8.68
C GLU A 409 -3.96 17.58 -8.61
N ALA A 410 -3.41 18.74 -8.91
CA ALA A 410 -1.97 18.99 -8.96
C ALA A 410 -1.24 18.80 -7.62
N GLN A 411 -1.96 18.98 -6.50
CA GLN A 411 -1.40 18.80 -5.15
C GLN A 411 -1.29 17.34 -4.71
N TYR A 412 -1.96 16.41 -5.41
CA TYR A 412 -1.90 15.00 -5.08
C TYR A 412 -0.44 14.54 -5.08
N ASP A 413 -0.04 13.79 -4.06
CA ASP A 413 1.32 13.29 -3.82
C ASP A 413 2.44 14.37 -3.86
N ASN A 414 2.10 15.65 -3.68
CA ASN A 414 3.01 16.80 -3.79
C ASN A 414 3.57 17.01 -5.22
N MET A 415 2.91 16.46 -6.25
CA MET A 415 3.40 16.43 -7.63
C MET A 415 3.71 17.82 -8.17
N LYS A 416 2.80 18.79 -8.00
CA LYS A 416 3.00 20.15 -8.51
C LYS A 416 4.28 20.78 -7.95
N ALA A 417 4.45 20.75 -6.62
CA ALA A 417 5.63 21.32 -6.00
C ALA A 417 6.90 20.59 -6.46
N PHE A 418 6.87 19.26 -6.49
CA PHE A 418 8.01 18.46 -6.89
C PHE A 418 8.42 18.72 -8.34
N PHE A 419 7.52 18.66 -9.29
CA PHE A 419 7.82 18.81 -10.72
C PHE A 419 8.23 20.25 -11.07
N THR A 420 7.57 21.28 -10.49
CA THR A 420 7.98 22.68 -10.68
C THR A 420 9.41 22.91 -10.17
N THR A 421 9.76 22.36 -9.00
CA THR A 421 11.10 22.44 -8.42
C THR A 421 12.13 21.71 -9.27
N ASN A 422 11.72 20.64 -9.96
CA ASN A 422 12.60 19.70 -10.64
C ASN A 422 12.49 19.74 -12.18
N GLY A 423 12.27 20.93 -12.74
CA GLY A 423 12.59 21.23 -14.14
C GLY A 423 11.40 21.33 -15.08
N TYR A 424 10.16 21.11 -14.65
CA TYR A 424 8.98 21.39 -15.48
C TYR A 424 8.61 22.87 -15.46
N ASP A 425 8.29 23.42 -16.62
CA ASP A 425 7.88 24.81 -16.81
C ASP A 425 6.37 24.97 -16.65
N GLU A 426 5.59 24.01 -17.14
CA GLU A 426 4.14 24.02 -17.09
C GLU A 426 3.61 22.68 -16.57
N ILE A 427 2.62 22.74 -15.68
CA ILE A 427 1.94 21.58 -15.12
C ILE A 427 0.45 21.74 -15.35
N TYR A 428 -0.13 20.82 -16.09
CA TYR A 428 -1.55 20.75 -16.43
C TYR A 428 -2.20 19.63 -15.62
N SER A 429 -3.31 19.93 -14.99
CA SER A 429 -3.98 19.10 -14.01
C SER A 429 -5.47 19.37 -14.01
N GLN A 430 -6.23 18.69 -13.17
CA GLN A 430 -7.68 18.83 -13.08
C GLN A 430 -8.15 20.28 -12.98
N GLU A 431 -7.37 21.17 -12.39
CA GLU A 431 -7.68 22.58 -12.26
C GLU A 431 -7.68 23.36 -13.59
N ASN A 432 -7.07 22.79 -14.61
CA ASN A 432 -7.02 23.37 -15.95
C ASN A 432 -8.15 22.86 -16.88
N TYR A 433 -8.87 21.81 -16.47
CA TYR A 433 -9.84 21.12 -17.31
C TYR A 433 -11.28 21.56 -17.03
N PRO A 434 -12.20 21.48 -18.01
CA PRO A 434 -13.62 21.74 -17.79
C PRO A 434 -14.19 20.77 -16.74
N LYS A 435 -15.00 21.27 -15.83
CA LYS A 435 -15.56 20.47 -14.73
C LYS A 435 -16.43 19.29 -15.19
N ASN A 436 -17.09 19.42 -16.33
CA ASN A 436 -17.91 18.37 -16.92
C ASN A 436 -17.10 17.19 -17.49
N GLU A 437 -15.79 17.36 -17.66
CA GLU A 437 -14.87 16.29 -18.11
C GLU A 437 -14.32 15.47 -16.96
N ILE A 438 -14.55 15.89 -15.71
CA ILE A 438 -14.11 15.16 -14.52
C ILE A 438 -15.05 13.96 -14.32
N VAL A 439 -14.50 12.74 -14.45
CA VAL A 439 -15.26 11.51 -14.42
C VAL A 439 -15.33 10.84 -13.07
N ASN A 440 -14.32 11.08 -12.21
CA ASN A 440 -14.25 10.54 -10.84
C ASN A 440 -13.28 11.37 -9.98
N SER A 441 -12.97 10.90 -8.77
CA SER A 441 -12.03 11.55 -7.84
C SER A 441 -10.58 11.65 -8.32
N PHE A 442 -10.22 10.90 -9.36
CA PHE A 442 -8.90 10.96 -10.02
C PHE A 442 -8.93 11.83 -11.30
N GLY A 443 -9.99 12.61 -11.52
CA GLY A 443 -10.06 13.64 -12.53
C GLY A 443 -10.62 13.17 -13.86
N VAL A 444 -9.95 13.51 -14.96
CA VAL A 444 -10.43 13.30 -16.33
C VAL A 444 -10.00 11.93 -16.87
N SER A 445 -10.71 11.48 -17.92
CA SER A 445 -10.37 10.23 -18.62
C SER A 445 -9.10 10.38 -19.48
N ASP A 446 -8.45 9.25 -19.81
CA ASP A 446 -7.19 9.24 -20.58
C ASP A 446 -7.34 9.89 -21.95
N HIS A 447 -8.42 9.61 -22.69
CA HIS A 447 -8.61 10.22 -24.03
C HIS A 447 -8.72 11.75 -23.95
N PHE A 448 -9.41 12.27 -22.92
CA PHE A 448 -9.49 13.71 -22.70
C PHE A 448 -8.11 14.31 -22.37
N LEU A 449 -7.36 13.66 -21.48
CA LEU A 449 -5.97 14.06 -21.17
C LEU A 449 -5.13 14.14 -22.45
N PHE A 450 -5.19 13.12 -23.28
CA PHE A 450 -4.43 13.07 -24.54
C PHE A 450 -4.86 14.15 -25.53
N ASP A 451 -6.15 14.40 -25.70
CA ASP A 451 -6.66 15.46 -26.61
C ASP A 451 -6.27 16.85 -26.10
N TYR A 452 -6.36 17.10 -24.81
CA TYR A 452 -5.91 18.35 -24.19
C TYR A 452 -4.40 18.55 -24.35
N ALA A 453 -3.62 17.50 -24.08
CA ALA A 453 -2.17 17.53 -24.27
C ALA A 453 -1.78 17.78 -25.72
N LEU A 454 -2.44 17.12 -26.68
CA LEU A 454 -2.20 17.32 -28.11
C LEU A 454 -2.41 18.79 -28.54
N GLY A 455 -3.53 19.38 -28.12
CA GLY A 455 -3.82 20.79 -28.40
C GLY A 455 -2.79 21.76 -27.81
N THR A 456 -2.36 21.47 -26.58
CA THR A 456 -1.33 22.25 -25.86
C THR A 456 0.04 22.11 -26.53
N ILE A 457 0.45 20.89 -26.86
CA ILE A 457 1.71 20.60 -27.57
C ILE A 457 1.73 21.30 -28.91
N ASN A 458 0.63 21.24 -29.70
CA ASN A 458 0.51 21.91 -30.98
C ASN A 458 0.71 23.44 -30.84
N SER A 459 0.18 24.02 -29.78
CA SER A 459 0.37 25.45 -29.50
C SER A 459 1.82 25.78 -29.16
N ARG A 460 2.48 24.98 -28.33
CA ARG A 460 3.86 25.21 -27.88
C ARG A 460 4.89 24.91 -28.98
N ALA A 461 4.66 23.89 -29.81
CA ALA A 461 5.52 23.52 -30.91
C ALA A 461 5.69 24.64 -31.94
N LYS A 462 4.71 25.57 -32.08
CA LYS A 462 4.81 26.75 -32.95
C LYS A 462 5.97 27.68 -32.59
N SER A 463 6.48 27.62 -31.38
CA SER A 463 7.66 28.40 -30.94
C SER A 463 8.96 27.94 -31.58
N GLY A 464 9.00 26.77 -32.22
CA GLY A 464 10.21 26.14 -32.76
C GLY A 464 11.20 25.63 -31.72
N LYS A 465 10.93 25.78 -30.40
CA LYS A 465 11.74 25.22 -29.34
C LYS A 465 11.42 23.74 -29.18
N PRO A 466 12.43 22.87 -28.92
CA PRO A 466 12.16 21.49 -28.58
C PRO A 466 11.41 21.42 -27.25
N PHE A 467 10.60 20.38 -27.07
CA PHE A 467 9.80 20.21 -25.87
C PHE A 467 9.92 18.80 -25.27
N LEU A 468 9.70 18.74 -23.96
CA LEU A 468 9.35 17.52 -23.23
C LEU A 468 7.87 17.60 -22.85
N ALA A 469 7.08 16.61 -23.21
CA ALA A 469 5.73 16.42 -22.71
C ALA A 469 5.64 15.08 -21.97
N THR A 470 5.34 15.12 -20.69
CA THR A 470 5.10 13.91 -19.87
C THR A 470 3.62 13.81 -19.55
N LEU A 471 3.00 12.69 -19.92
CA LEU A 471 1.58 12.41 -19.77
C LEU A 471 1.39 11.23 -18.81
N LEU A 472 0.73 11.49 -17.69
CA LEU A 472 0.40 10.49 -16.69
C LEU A 472 -1.08 10.11 -16.81
N THR A 473 -1.37 8.88 -17.24
CA THR A 473 -2.72 8.35 -17.35
C THR A 473 -3.26 7.86 -16.00
N ILE A 474 -4.54 7.53 -15.93
CA ILE A 474 -5.20 7.09 -14.69
C ILE A 474 -6.27 6.03 -14.91
N SER A 475 -6.75 5.84 -16.14
CA SER A 475 -7.99 5.07 -16.35
C SER A 475 -7.94 3.64 -15.82
N ASN A 476 -6.77 3.00 -15.79
CA ASN A 476 -6.58 1.66 -15.23
C ASN A 476 -6.45 1.64 -13.67
N HIS A 477 -6.85 2.72 -13.01
CA HIS A 477 -6.98 2.80 -11.56
C HIS A 477 -8.46 2.73 -11.16
N PRO A 478 -8.88 1.90 -10.19
CA PRO A 478 -10.25 1.92 -9.66
C PRO A 478 -10.61 3.29 -9.04
N PRO A 479 -11.88 3.77 -9.18
CA PRO A 479 -13.01 3.14 -9.87
C PRO A 479 -12.91 3.24 -11.39
N TYR A 480 -13.14 2.12 -12.08
CA TYR A 480 -13.03 2.06 -13.55
C TYR A 480 -14.20 2.79 -14.23
N VAL A 481 -13.91 3.82 -15.01
CA VAL A 481 -14.91 4.56 -15.79
C VAL A 481 -14.63 4.39 -17.27
N ILE A 482 -15.45 3.56 -17.91
CA ILE A 482 -15.36 3.31 -19.35
C ILE A 482 -16.29 4.30 -20.06
N PRO A 483 -15.77 5.18 -20.94
CA PRO A 483 -16.60 6.13 -21.67
C PRO A 483 -17.65 5.41 -22.52
N SER A 484 -18.87 5.95 -22.55
CA SER A 484 -20.02 5.32 -23.23
C SER A 484 -19.85 5.11 -24.75
N PHE A 485 -18.99 5.89 -25.38
CA PHE A 485 -18.67 5.75 -26.80
C PHE A 485 -17.72 4.58 -27.08
N PHE A 486 -16.91 4.19 -26.11
CA PHE A 486 -15.98 3.07 -26.27
C PHE A 486 -16.73 1.74 -26.13
N LYS A 487 -16.46 0.82 -27.02
CA LYS A 487 -17.11 -0.50 -27.05
C LYS A 487 -16.06 -1.59 -26.80
N PRO A 488 -15.84 -1.97 -25.55
CA PRO A 488 -14.90 -3.02 -25.22
C PRO A 488 -15.36 -4.38 -25.77
N LYS A 489 -14.43 -5.27 -26.01
CA LYS A 489 -14.69 -6.64 -26.51
C LYS A 489 -14.83 -7.65 -25.41
N THR A 490 -14.22 -7.38 -24.26
CA THR A 490 -14.32 -8.23 -23.06
C THR A 490 -15.52 -7.86 -22.20
N HIS A 491 -15.83 -8.67 -21.19
CA HIS A 491 -17.01 -8.49 -20.35
C HIS A 491 -16.67 -8.04 -18.91
N ASP A 492 -15.41 -8.21 -18.51
CA ASP A 492 -14.93 -7.85 -17.19
C ASP A 492 -14.46 -6.38 -17.17
N PRO A 493 -14.94 -5.53 -16.26
CA PRO A 493 -14.51 -4.14 -16.14
C PRO A 493 -12.99 -3.96 -16.05
N GLU A 494 -12.27 -4.89 -15.40
CA GLU A 494 -10.80 -4.82 -15.29
C GLU A 494 -10.09 -5.00 -16.63
N THR A 495 -10.62 -5.85 -17.51
CA THR A 495 -10.06 -6.02 -18.85
C THR A 495 -10.56 -4.96 -19.82
N GLN A 496 -11.82 -4.52 -19.68
CA GLN A 496 -12.40 -3.45 -20.48
C GLN A 496 -11.66 -2.13 -20.34
N ILE A 497 -11.24 -1.79 -19.11
CA ILE A 497 -10.50 -0.54 -18.87
C ILE A 497 -9.09 -0.59 -19.48
N VAL A 498 -8.48 -1.77 -19.55
CA VAL A 498 -7.19 -1.96 -20.23
C VAL A 498 -7.33 -1.80 -21.73
N GLU A 499 -8.39 -2.37 -22.33
CA GLU A 499 -8.70 -2.15 -23.76
C GLU A 499 -8.89 -0.66 -24.07
N TYR A 500 -9.59 0.05 -23.17
CA TYR A 500 -9.79 1.49 -23.32
C TYR A 500 -8.48 2.28 -23.18
N ALA A 501 -7.64 1.98 -22.21
CA ALA A 501 -6.36 2.65 -22.00
C ALA A 501 -5.42 2.45 -23.21
N ASP A 502 -5.34 1.23 -23.75
CA ASP A 502 -4.59 0.94 -24.97
C ASP A 502 -5.15 1.70 -26.19
N TRP A 503 -6.48 1.72 -26.34
CA TRP A 503 -7.13 2.46 -27.40
C TRP A 503 -6.83 3.97 -27.31
N ALA A 504 -6.85 4.55 -26.09
CA ALA A 504 -6.59 5.97 -25.90
C ALA A 504 -5.16 6.37 -26.29
N VAL A 505 -4.17 5.53 -25.96
CA VAL A 505 -2.78 5.70 -26.44
C VAL A 505 -2.71 5.61 -27.96
N GLY A 506 -3.35 4.60 -28.56
CA GLY A 506 -3.38 4.42 -30.02
C GLY A 506 -4.05 5.60 -30.75
N ASP A 507 -5.14 6.12 -30.19
CA ASP A 507 -5.86 7.29 -30.76
C ASP A 507 -5.00 8.57 -30.70
N PHE A 508 -4.33 8.79 -29.54
CA PHE A 508 -3.38 9.90 -29.39
C PHE A 508 -2.25 9.84 -30.43
N LEU A 509 -1.60 8.70 -30.58
CA LEU A 509 -0.50 8.51 -31.52
C LEU A 509 -0.97 8.70 -32.97
N ARG A 510 -2.17 8.21 -33.31
CA ARG A 510 -2.76 8.38 -34.64
C ARG A 510 -3.04 9.86 -34.94
N LYS A 511 -3.62 10.61 -33.96
CA LYS A 511 -3.84 12.05 -34.08
C LYS A 511 -2.51 12.81 -34.18
N ALA A 512 -1.57 12.50 -33.30
CA ALA A 512 -0.24 13.12 -33.28
C ALA A 512 0.55 12.89 -34.58
N SER A 513 0.38 11.75 -35.27
CA SER A 513 1.10 11.42 -36.48
C SER A 513 0.80 12.39 -37.65
N HIS A 514 -0.27 13.17 -37.58
CA HIS A 514 -0.62 14.21 -38.54
C HIS A 514 0.03 15.57 -38.21
N GLU A 515 0.65 15.70 -37.05
CA GLU A 515 1.25 16.96 -36.61
C GLU A 515 2.70 17.12 -37.10
N PRO A 516 3.12 18.35 -37.47
CA PRO A 516 4.46 18.60 -38.02
C PRO A 516 5.61 18.16 -37.09
N TRP A 517 5.41 18.25 -35.78
CA TRP A 517 6.41 17.92 -34.77
C TRP A 517 6.62 16.40 -34.58
N TYR A 518 5.67 15.55 -34.98
CA TYR A 518 5.69 14.11 -34.77
C TYR A 518 6.97 13.43 -35.28
N LYS A 519 7.36 13.74 -36.53
CA LYS A 519 8.52 13.14 -37.19
C LYS A 519 9.86 13.45 -36.47
N ASN A 520 9.89 14.52 -35.69
CA ASN A 520 11.05 14.93 -34.91
C ASN A 520 10.85 14.66 -33.41
N THR A 521 10.11 13.61 -33.06
CA THR A 521 9.78 13.30 -31.65
C THR A 521 10.19 11.87 -31.28
N ILE A 522 10.90 11.71 -30.15
CA ILE A 522 11.12 10.42 -29.50
C ILE A 522 9.96 10.19 -28.52
N PHE A 523 9.28 9.09 -28.69
CA PHE A 523 8.24 8.62 -27.79
C PHE A 523 8.80 7.56 -26.85
N VAL A 524 8.47 7.69 -25.57
CA VAL A 524 8.73 6.71 -24.52
C VAL A 524 7.39 6.32 -23.90
N ILE A 525 6.97 5.08 -24.07
CA ILE A 525 5.72 4.56 -23.51
C ILE A 525 6.07 3.47 -22.53
N MET A 526 5.62 3.62 -21.30
CA MET A 526 5.87 2.66 -20.23
C MET A 526 4.77 2.73 -19.16
N ALA A 527 4.68 1.73 -18.32
CA ALA A 527 3.86 1.84 -17.11
C ALA A 527 4.60 2.58 -15.99
N ASP A 528 3.85 3.21 -15.11
CA ASP A 528 4.37 3.71 -13.83
C ASP A 528 4.68 2.56 -12.86
N HIS A 529 3.81 1.56 -12.79
CA HIS A 529 3.97 0.23 -12.17
C HIS A 529 2.97 -0.75 -12.80
N GLY A 530 2.99 -2.00 -12.37
CA GLY A 530 1.97 -2.97 -12.75
C GLY A 530 0.89 -3.15 -11.69
N LYS A 531 -0.04 -4.04 -11.94
CA LYS A 531 -1.05 -4.51 -10.99
C LYS A 531 -1.02 -6.04 -10.90
N LEU A 532 -1.73 -6.60 -9.94
CA LEU A 532 -1.89 -8.04 -9.88
C LEU A 532 -2.66 -8.53 -11.12
N VAL A 533 -2.06 -9.46 -11.84
CA VAL A 533 -2.68 -10.15 -12.97
C VAL A 533 -2.61 -11.65 -12.70
N GLY A 534 -3.77 -12.29 -12.63
CA GLY A 534 -3.86 -13.70 -12.25
C GLY A 534 -3.71 -13.93 -10.74
N LYS A 535 -3.10 -15.06 -10.37
CA LYS A 535 -2.89 -15.47 -8.98
C LYS A 535 -1.50 -15.08 -8.49
N ALA A 536 -1.40 -14.63 -7.25
CA ALA A 536 -0.13 -14.40 -6.59
C ALA A 536 0.48 -15.74 -6.13
N THR A 537 1.58 -16.14 -6.73
CA THR A 537 2.31 -17.39 -6.43
C THR A 537 3.58 -17.17 -5.62
N THR A 538 3.95 -15.90 -5.39
CA THR A 538 5.15 -15.50 -4.67
C THR A 538 4.86 -14.37 -3.69
N GLU A 539 5.77 -14.13 -2.77
CA GLU A 539 5.71 -12.97 -1.84
C GLU A 539 5.76 -11.61 -2.55
N ALA A 540 6.30 -11.56 -3.77
CA ALA A 540 6.33 -10.38 -4.62
C ALA A 540 5.89 -10.78 -6.04
N PRO A 541 4.56 -10.76 -6.32
CA PRO A 541 4.02 -11.13 -7.61
C PRO A 541 4.65 -10.32 -8.74
N GLU A 542 5.19 -10.99 -9.74
CA GLU A 542 5.96 -10.36 -10.82
C GLU A 542 5.14 -9.32 -11.60
N SER A 543 3.85 -9.56 -11.76
CA SER A 543 2.95 -8.66 -12.50
C SER A 543 2.85 -7.25 -11.93
N TYR A 544 3.22 -7.03 -10.65
CA TYR A 544 3.31 -5.68 -10.09
C TYR A 544 4.51 -4.88 -10.59
N ASN A 545 5.58 -5.56 -10.96
CA ASN A 545 6.82 -4.88 -11.31
C ASN A 545 7.28 -5.13 -12.74
N HIS A 546 6.87 -6.23 -13.41
CA HIS A 546 7.14 -6.44 -14.83
C HIS A 546 6.22 -5.57 -15.67
N ILE A 547 6.80 -4.58 -16.34
CA ILE A 547 6.08 -3.53 -17.07
C ILE A 547 6.56 -3.43 -18.52
N PRO A 548 5.71 -2.99 -19.46
CA PRO A 548 6.15 -2.64 -20.80
C PRO A 548 7.04 -1.39 -20.77
N LEU A 549 8.06 -1.37 -21.62
CA LEU A 549 8.84 -0.20 -21.98
C LEU A 549 9.10 -0.23 -23.48
N ILE A 550 8.67 0.83 -24.19
CA ILE A 550 8.71 0.96 -25.62
C ILE A 550 9.27 2.34 -25.95
N MET A 551 10.28 2.42 -26.81
CA MET A 551 10.82 3.68 -27.30
C MET A 551 10.87 3.67 -28.82
N PHE A 552 10.42 4.75 -29.48
CA PHE A 552 10.48 4.90 -30.93
C PHE A 552 10.61 6.37 -31.33
N GLY A 553 11.05 6.59 -32.57
CA GLY A 553 11.25 7.93 -33.10
C GLY A 553 12.59 8.05 -33.85
N PRO A 554 12.98 9.25 -34.22
CA PRO A 554 14.19 9.46 -35.03
C PRO A 554 15.44 9.00 -34.29
N GLY A 555 16.19 8.10 -34.94
CA GLY A 555 17.43 7.56 -34.37
C GLY A 555 17.29 6.53 -33.29
N VAL A 556 16.08 6.11 -32.95
CA VAL A 556 15.82 4.98 -32.06
C VAL A 556 15.88 3.68 -32.87
N PRO A 557 16.70 2.69 -32.50
CA PRO A 557 16.77 1.42 -33.22
C PRO A 557 15.49 0.61 -33.04
N THR A 558 15.04 -0.07 -34.10
CA THR A 558 13.97 -1.07 -33.99
C THR A 558 14.57 -2.41 -33.62
N MET A 559 14.46 -2.79 -32.35
CA MET A 559 15.00 -4.03 -31.84
C MET A 559 14.31 -4.46 -30.54
N ARG A 560 14.38 -5.75 -30.23
CA ARG A 560 14.06 -6.27 -28.90
C ARG A 560 15.31 -6.28 -28.02
N TYR A 561 15.19 -5.65 -26.86
CA TYR A 561 16.22 -5.70 -25.83
C TYR A 561 15.87 -6.79 -24.82
N ASP A 562 16.56 -7.93 -24.88
CA ASP A 562 16.26 -9.12 -24.06
C ASP A 562 17.02 -9.14 -22.72
N GLY A 563 17.85 -8.12 -22.46
CA GLY A 563 18.52 -7.93 -21.19
C GLY A 563 17.58 -7.45 -20.08
N LEU A 564 18.06 -7.50 -18.84
CA LEU A 564 17.35 -6.91 -17.71
C LEU A 564 17.35 -5.38 -17.82
N ALA A 565 16.20 -4.79 -17.57
CA ALA A 565 15.99 -3.34 -17.54
C ALA A 565 15.12 -2.96 -16.33
N GLN A 566 15.26 -1.74 -15.87
CA GLN A 566 14.43 -1.19 -14.80
C GLN A 566 14.15 0.30 -15.05
N GLN A 567 13.12 0.84 -14.42
CA GLN A 567 12.70 2.23 -14.66
C GLN A 567 13.80 3.27 -14.46
N VAL A 568 14.72 3.06 -13.53
CA VAL A 568 15.85 4.00 -13.32
C VAL A 568 16.77 4.11 -14.53
N ASP A 569 16.70 3.16 -15.47
CA ASP A 569 17.52 3.15 -16.70
C ASP A 569 16.94 4.01 -17.82
N VAL A 570 15.68 4.42 -17.71
CA VAL A 570 14.96 5.18 -18.74
C VAL A 570 15.65 6.52 -19.01
N MET A 571 15.98 7.26 -17.95
CA MET A 571 16.66 8.55 -18.09
C MET A 571 18.00 8.44 -18.84
N PRO A 572 18.99 7.64 -18.40
CA PRO A 572 20.28 7.57 -19.11
C PRO A 572 20.16 7.01 -20.51
N THR A 573 19.26 6.04 -20.76
CA THR A 573 19.02 5.48 -22.09
C THR A 573 18.40 6.54 -23.04
N LEU A 574 17.42 7.30 -22.57
CA LEU A 574 16.79 8.38 -23.36
C LEU A 574 17.79 9.50 -23.67
N LEU A 575 18.60 9.93 -22.69
CA LEU A 575 19.58 11.00 -22.90
C LEU A 575 20.72 10.54 -23.82
N SER A 576 21.06 9.26 -23.84
CA SER A 576 21.98 8.67 -24.80
C SER A 576 21.40 8.71 -26.23
N LEU A 577 20.11 8.36 -26.42
CA LEU A 577 19.43 8.52 -27.73
C LEU A 577 19.46 9.97 -28.23
N LEU A 578 19.46 10.94 -27.34
CA LEU A 578 19.55 12.37 -27.65
C LEU A 578 21.01 12.88 -27.79
N ASN A 579 22.04 12.05 -27.59
CA ASN A 579 23.45 12.41 -27.55
C ASN A 579 23.76 13.57 -26.59
N MET A 580 23.10 13.60 -25.43
CA MET A 580 23.26 14.69 -24.45
C MET A 580 24.27 14.34 -23.38
N GLY A 581 25.19 15.27 -23.08
CA GLY A 581 26.05 15.20 -21.91
C GLY A 581 25.38 15.78 -20.68
N TYR A 582 25.58 15.18 -19.52
CA TYR A 582 24.93 15.61 -18.27
C TYR A 582 25.67 15.16 -17.02
N GLU A 583 25.48 15.91 -15.95
CA GLU A 583 25.87 15.50 -14.61
C GLU A 583 24.76 14.64 -13.98
N TYR A 584 25.16 13.57 -13.32
CA TYR A 584 24.24 12.51 -12.92
C TYR A 584 24.59 11.94 -11.54
N ASP A 585 23.58 11.65 -10.74
CA ASP A 585 23.70 11.04 -9.40
C ASP A 585 22.68 9.90 -9.17
N GLY A 586 22.01 9.47 -10.24
CA GLY A 586 21.00 8.42 -10.20
C GLY A 586 21.57 6.99 -10.22
N PHE A 587 20.68 6.01 -10.22
CA PHE A 587 20.97 4.58 -10.12
C PHE A 587 20.81 3.81 -11.46
N GLY A 588 20.50 4.52 -12.53
CA GLY A 588 20.30 3.94 -13.85
C GLY A 588 21.59 3.75 -14.63
N GLN A 589 21.48 2.98 -15.71
CA GLN A 589 22.51 2.74 -16.70
C GLN A 589 21.93 2.95 -18.12
N ASP A 590 22.78 3.38 -19.04
CA ASP A 590 22.42 3.45 -20.47
C ASP A 590 22.42 2.05 -21.06
N LEU A 591 21.24 1.53 -21.35
CA LEU A 591 21.03 0.16 -21.84
C LEU A 591 21.38 -0.03 -23.32
N LEU A 592 21.69 1.06 -24.06
CA LEU A 592 22.20 0.95 -25.42
C LEU A 592 23.69 0.55 -25.48
N HIS A 593 24.43 0.90 -24.43
CA HIS A 593 25.88 0.69 -24.36
C HIS A 593 26.32 -0.20 -23.20
N THR A 594 25.42 -0.49 -22.26
CA THR A 594 25.70 -1.34 -21.10
C THR A 594 24.62 -2.38 -20.90
N SER A 595 24.91 -3.43 -20.16
CA SER A 595 23.92 -4.44 -19.75
C SER A 595 23.91 -4.59 -18.24
N ARG A 596 22.73 -4.88 -17.69
CA ARG A 596 22.58 -5.16 -16.27
C ARG A 596 22.60 -6.65 -16.00
N PRO A 597 23.47 -7.16 -15.15
CA PRO A 597 23.40 -8.54 -14.69
C PRO A 597 22.25 -8.78 -13.68
N MET A 598 21.82 -7.73 -12.99
CA MET A 598 20.79 -7.76 -11.96
C MET A 598 19.98 -6.45 -11.96
N VAL A 599 18.72 -6.55 -11.57
CA VAL A 599 17.82 -5.42 -11.28
C VAL A 599 17.35 -5.48 -9.83
N PHE A 600 16.90 -4.34 -9.31
CA PHE A 600 16.36 -4.25 -7.96
C PHE A 600 15.16 -3.31 -7.92
N TYR A 601 14.20 -3.63 -7.07
CA TYR A 601 12.98 -2.86 -6.89
C TYR A 601 12.39 -3.09 -5.51
N SER A 602 11.36 -2.34 -5.16
CA SER A 602 10.72 -2.42 -3.85
C SER A 602 9.22 -2.70 -3.98
N ALA A 603 8.67 -3.35 -2.97
CA ALA A 603 7.26 -3.26 -2.62
C ALA A 603 7.16 -2.58 -1.25
N ASP A 604 5.94 -2.36 -0.71
CA ASP A 604 5.74 -1.60 0.53
C ASP A 604 6.59 -2.06 1.73
N ASN A 605 6.79 -3.36 1.84
CA ASN A 605 7.52 -3.96 2.97
C ASN A 605 8.61 -4.93 2.51
N GLN A 606 9.05 -4.85 1.27
CA GLN A 606 9.99 -5.80 0.68
C GLN A 606 10.95 -5.09 -0.25
N ILE A 607 12.19 -5.57 -0.27
CA ILE A 607 13.17 -5.21 -1.26
C ILE A 607 13.53 -6.46 -2.06
N ILE A 608 13.61 -6.32 -3.37
CA ILE A 608 13.70 -7.43 -4.31
C ILE A 608 14.91 -7.22 -5.21
N ALA A 609 15.65 -8.28 -5.47
CA ALA A 609 16.65 -8.34 -6.54
C ALA A 609 16.36 -9.53 -7.45
N ARG A 610 16.64 -9.35 -8.74
CA ARG A 610 16.46 -10.37 -9.75
C ARG A 610 17.66 -10.43 -10.70
N ASP A 611 18.07 -11.61 -11.06
CA ASP A 611 18.94 -11.87 -12.21
C ASP A 611 18.18 -12.60 -13.34
N GLY A 612 18.92 -13.24 -14.24
CA GLY A 612 18.33 -13.98 -15.36
C GLY A 612 17.43 -15.14 -14.98
N LYS A 613 17.57 -15.70 -13.77
CA LYS A 613 16.88 -16.95 -13.36
C LYS A 613 16.42 -16.96 -11.91
N ARG A 614 16.90 -16.04 -11.07
CA ARG A 614 16.67 -16.08 -9.63
C ARG A 614 16.04 -14.77 -9.17
N VAL A 615 15.12 -14.89 -8.21
CA VAL A 615 14.52 -13.75 -7.52
C VAL A 615 14.79 -13.90 -6.03
N TYR A 616 15.34 -12.87 -5.43
CA TYR A 616 15.57 -12.75 -4.01
C TYR A 616 14.69 -11.67 -3.43
N VAL A 617 13.92 -11.98 -2.39
CA VAL A 617 13.05 -11.06 -1.68
C VAL A 617 13.47 -11.02 -0.22
N TYR A 618 13.65 -9.82 0.33
CA TYR A 618 13.87 -9.60 1.74
C TYR A 618 12.75 -8.75 2.34
N ASN A 619 12.14 -9.26 3.40
CA ASN A 619 11.18 -8.51 4.20
C ASN A 619 11.85 -8.03 5.49
N PRO A 620 12.19 -6.73 5.62
CA PRO A 620 12.89 -6.20 6.78
C PRO A 620 12.08 -6.30 8.09
N LYS A 621 10.76 -6.17 8.02
CA LYS A 621 9.88 -6.27 9.20
C LYS A 621 9.84 -7.68 9.78
N MET A 622 9.88 -8.68 8.92
CA MET A 622 9.92 -10.08 9.31
C MET A 622 11.33 -10.60 9.53
N GLN A 623 12.34 -9.92 9.01
CA GLN A 623 13.72 -10.38 8.91
C GLN A 623 13.82 -11.74 8.18
N LYS A 624 12.98 -11.92 7.13
CA LYS A 624 12.86 -13.18 6.38
C LYS A 624 13.31 -12.98 4.94
N ASN A 625 14.02 -13.99 4.43
CA ASN A 625 14.41 -14.11 3.04
C ASN A 625 13.46 -15.09 2.35
N PHE A 626 13.08 -14.77 1.12
CA PHE A 626 12.39 -15.67 0.21
C PHE A 626 13.21 -15.74 -1.08
N CYS A 627 13.39 -16.92 -1.58
CA CYS A 627 14.23 -17.19 -2.74
C CYS A 627 13.44 -17.99 -3.76
N TYR A 628 13.52 -17.59 -5.03
CA TYR A 628 12.80 -18.25 -6.10
C TYR A 628 13.74 -18.51 -7.27
N VAL A 629 13.51 -19.63 -7.95
CA VAL A 629 14.17 -19.98 -9.22
C VAL A 629 13.12 -20.07 -10.31
N GLU A 630 13.39 -19.39 -11.42
CA GLU A 630 12.54 -19.39 -12.61
C GLU A 630 12.81 -20.65 -13.46
N ASP A 631 11.76 -21.38 -13.78
CA ASP A 631 11.83 -22.54 -14.67
C ASP A 631 11.81 -22.11 -16.15
N ALA A 632 11.90 -23.10 -17.06
CA ALA A 632 11.89 -22.86 -18.51
C ALA A 632 10.56 -22.25 -19.05
N ARG A 633 9.50 -22.25 -18.24
CA ARG A 633 8.19 -21.66 -18.58
C ARG A 633 7.99 -20.28 -17.98
N GLY A 634 8.99 -19.74 -17.27
CA GLY A 634 8.89 -18.46 -16.56
C GLY A 634 8.18 -18.54 -15.20
N THR A 635 7.93 -19.75 -14.67
CA THR A 635 7.29 -19.95 -13.38
C THR A 635 8.33 -19.89 -12.27
N LEU A 636 8.04 -19.13 -11.20
CA LEU A 636 8.90 -19.03 -10.04
C LEU A 636 8.56 -20.11 -9.00
N HIS A 637 9.56 -20.88 -8.61
CA HIS A 637 9.48 -21.92 -7.58
C HIS A 637 10.29 -21.51 -6.36
N GLU A 638 9.67 -21.54 -5.19
CA GLU A 638 10.36 -21.21 -3.92
C GLU A 638 11.44 -22.24 -3.62
N THR A 639 12.57 -21.78 -3.10
CA THR A 639 13.73 -22.60 -2.75
C THR A 639 14.40 -22.07 -1.49
N PRO A 640 15.10 -22.88 -0.71
CA PRO A 640 15.86 -22.41 0.44
C PRO A 640 16.95 -21.40 0.04
N MET A 641 17.29 -20.50 0.97
CA MET A 641 18.40 -19.58 0.82
C MET A 641 19.72 -20.34 0.71
N THR A 642 20.40 -20.21 -0.41
CA THR A 642 21.72 -20.82 -0.68
C THR A 642 22.78 -19.76 -0.97
N SER A 643 24.05 -20.16 -1.10
CA SER A 643 25.13 -19.26 -1.50
C SER A 643 24.90 -18.61 -2.86
N ALA A 644 24.13 -19.23 -3.75
CA ALA A 644 23.79 -18.71 -5.07
C ALA A 644 22.96 -17.41 -5.02
N PHE A 645 22.23 -17.13 -3.93
CA PHE A 645 21.44 -15.92 -3.75
C PHE A 645 22.22 -14.77 -3.04
N LYS A 646 23.39 -15.05 -2.47
CA LYS A 646 24.23 -14.03 -1.81
C LYS A 646 24.59 -12.85 -2.71
N PRO A 647 24.91 -13.00 -4.00
CA PRO A 647 25.14 -11.86 -4.90
C PRO A 647 23.93 -10.96 -5.02
N LEU A 648 22.71 -11.51 -5.19
CA LEU A 648 21.44 -10.76 -5.26
C LEU A 648 21.17 -10.01 -3.96
N GLN A 649 21.35 -10.67 -2.82
CA GLN A 649 21.21 -10.05 -1.50
C GLN A 649 22.16 -8.85 -1.34
N ARG A 650 23.45 -9.05 -1.60
CA ARG A 650 24.45 -7.97 -1.47
C ARG A 650 24.16 -6.83 -2.44
N TYR A 651 23.71 -7.14 -3.65
CA TYR A 651 23.35 -6.13 -4.66
C TYR A 651 22.19 -5.26 -4.18
N VAL A 652 21.02 -5.85 -3.83
CA VAL A 652 19.88 -5.04 -3.40
C VAL A 652 20.14 -4.31 -2.10
N PHE A 653 20.87 -4.91 -1.16
CA PHE A 653 21.24 -4.27 0.10
C PHE A 653 22.14 -3.04 -0.15
N SER A 654 23.12 -3.16 -1.04
CA SER A 654 24.00 -2.04 -1.38
C SER A 654 23.24 -0.91 -2.08
N MET A 655 22.35 -1.22 -3.03
CA MET A 655 21.57 -0.21 -3.75
C MET A 655 20.62 0.55 -2.83
N ILE A 656 19.83 -0.16 -2.02
CA ILE A 656 18.87 0.47 -1.10
C ILE A 656 19.58 1.26 0.00
N GLN A 657 20.64 0.70 0.59
CA GLN A 657 21.42 1.39 1.63
C GLN A 657 22.08 2.66 1.11
N THR A 658 22.61 2.61 -0.11
CA THR A 658 23.21 3.79 -0.78
C THR A 658 22.15 4.83 -1.10
N ALA A 659 20.98 4.42 -1.61
CA ALA A 659 19.88 5.33 -1.92
C ALA A 659 19.36 6.06 -0.66
N GLN A 660 19.24 5.36 0.46
CA GLN A 660 18.91 5.98 1.76
C GLN A 660 19.97 6.99 2.20
N PHE A 661 21.25 6.66 2.02
CA PHE A 661 22.35 7.55 2.38
C PHE A 661 22.33 8.83 1.53
N VAL A 662 22.15 8.71 0.21
CA VAL A 662 22.02 9.86 -0.71
C VAL A 662 20.84 10.74 -0.30
N LEU A 663 19.71 10.13 0.01
CA LEU A 663 18.50 10.85 0.40
C LEU A 663 18.69 11.68 1.68
N LYS A 664 19.36 11.12 2.69
CA LYS A 664 19.66 11.81 3.96
C LYS A 664 20.55 13.04 3.80
N ARG A 665 21.47 13.00 2.87
CA ARG A 665 22.40 14.12 2.64
C ARG A 665 21.80 15.27 1.82
N GLN A 666 20.68 15.01 1.17
CA GLN A 666 19.95 16.00 0.37
C GLN A 666 18.79 16.66 1.14
N GLN A 667 18.44 16.14 2.31
CA GLN A 667 17.50 16.73 3.28
C GLN A 667 18.24 17.65 4.25
#